data_3a69d6544bc8e722569d6a3e12f26cbb
#
_entry.id   3a69d6544bc8e722569d6a3e12f26cbb
#
_cell.length_a   1.000
_cell.length_b   1.000
_cell.length_c   1.000
_cell.angle_alpha   90.00
_cell.angle_beta   90.00
_cell.angle_gamma   90.00
#
_symmetry.space_group_name_H-M   'P 1'
#
loop_
_entity.id
_entity.type
_entity.pdbx_description
1 polymer ?
#
loop_
_entity_poly.entity_id
_entity_poly.type
_entity_poly.pdbx_seq_one_letter_code
_entity_poly.pdbx_strand_id
1 'polypeptide(L)'
;MQIAPDGTTRLTSRNGNDFTAEFAELAGVLAPALDGRAAVLDGEIVVYNEAGQPEFGMLQERCGRYQTHRASLRRDEPFTDLSVRFLAFDLLQLGEESLLRAPYDERRERLLAVPMPDPYRVAVVRAFTFIELDADRRTTADLLAHVTAAGHEGLVAKHRRAPYTPGKRTDAWLKHPLTQANEVIICGWRPGQGRFTGTVGGLLLGAHDPGSGKLRYIGDVGTGFSDAERSRLHARLEELHRPEPPFADDPPCADVARARWVEPVLVGEVEFRQVTRGSGRLRHTAWRGLRADKTPGEVLAPRPDREPETSSPPDEPAAAGSTRPHGLDEPSRPLGAKITVRAGARQLTLSNLDKPLYPSGFTKGEVIHYYSHIAPLLLPHLAGRPITVIRFPDGVGGEQFFEKNVPRGGPEWLPTVPLPSTSGRSRHGERGEHGEPIEYPLIDELAGLVWAANMAALEIHVPQYTVDPGPPPLRRAPDRLVFDLDPGPETSIVDCCRVAERLQDVLAADGLTAFPKTSGSKGMQLYCSIDTADPAAPSAYAKRLAQRLARETPDRVIAVMSKTQRIGRVLIDWSQNNIAKTTIAPYSLRGRDQPTVSTPIAWDAVHACRHPAQLVFTADDVLGRVAEHGDLLASLGSTRAPLPTD
;
A
#
# COMPACT_ATOMS: atom_id res chain seq x y z
N MET A 1 9.93 -8.27 -17.31
CA MET A 1 8.62 -8.97 -17.31
C MET A 1 8.16 -9.19 -18.73
N GLN A 2 7.83 -10.40 -19.08
CA GLN A 2 7.31 -10.80 -20.40
C GLN A 2 5.93 -11.40 -20.20
N ILE A 3 4.97 -11.01 -21.01
CA ILE A 3 3.59 -11.50 -20.93
C ILE A 3 3.20 -11.97 -22.32
N ALA A 4 2.78 -13.24 -22.43
CA ALA A 4 2.31 -13.83 -23.67
C ALA A 4 0.82 -13.51 -23.93
N PRO A 5 0.30 -13.71 -25.17
CA PRO A 5 -1.11 -13.45 -25.48
C PRO A 5 -2.12 -14.24 -24.65
N ASP A 6 -1.72 -15.42 -24.17
CA ASP A 6 -2.52 -16.26 -23.27
C ASP A 6 -2.48 -15.82 -21.80
N GLY A 7 -1.79 -14.72 -21.49
CA GLY A 7 -1.62 -14.20 -20.13
C GLY A 7 -0.45 -14.81 -19.36
N THR A 8 0.22 -15.82 -19.90
CA THR A 8 1.41 -16.43 -19.26
C THR A 8 2.47 -15.36 -19.06
N THR A 9 2.90 -15.18 -17.79
CA THR A 9 3.90 -14.19 -17.41
C THR A 9 5.22 -14.86 -17.07
N ARG A 10 6.33 -14.28 -17.54
CA ARG A 10 7.69 -14.69 -17.24
C ARG A 10 8.50 -13.52 -16.71
N LEU A 11 9.17 -13.74 -15.57
CA LEU A 11 10.07 -12.78 -14.95
C LEU A 11 11.52 -13.24 -15.16
N THR A 12 12.30 -12.47 -15.91
CA THR A 12 13.70 -12.80 -16.18
C THR A 12 14.61 -11.69 -15.68
N SER A 13 15.71 -12.06 -15.02
CA SER A 13 16.74 -11.11 -14.65
C SER A 13 17.52 -10.62 -15.87
N ARG A 14 18.36 -9.61 -15.65
CA ARG A 14 19.30 -9.07 -16.66
C ARG A 14 20.23 -10.15 -17.25
N ASN A 15 20.58 -11.18 -16.46
CA ASN A 15 21.45 -12.27 -16.87
C ASN A 15 20.67 -13.46 -17.46
N GLY A 16 19.35 -13.32 -17.69
CA GLY A 16 18.50 -14.34 -18.27
C GLY A 16 17.98 -15.39 -17.28
N ASN A 17 18.28 -15.27 -15.99
CA ASN A 17 17.75 -16.19 -14.97
C ASN A 17 16.24 -15.98 -14.82
N ASP A 18 15.49 -17.08 -14.74
CA ASP A 18 14.05 -17.10 -14.54
C ASP A 18 13.72 -17.02 -13.05
N PHE A 19 12.99 -15.99 -12.67
CA PHE A 19 12.52 -15.71 -11.31
C PHE A 19 10.99 -15.76 -11.18
N THR A 20 10.31 -16.32 -12.18
CA THR A 20 8.83 -16.35 -12.20
C THR A 20 8.25 -17.08 -10.99
N ALA A 21 8.90 -18.18 -10.56
CA ALA A 21 8.43 -18.95 -9.42
C ALA A 21 8.71 -18.27 -8.07
N GLU A 22 9.83 -17.52 -7.97
CA GLU A 22 10.18 -16.75 -6.79
C GLU A 22 9.23 -15.57 -6.53
N PHE A 23 8.63 -15.04 -7.61
CA PHE A 23 7.75 -13.86 -7.56
C PHE A 23 6.41 -14.18 -8.26
N ALA A 24 5.84 -15.34 -7.94
CA ALA A 24 4.62 -15.85 -8.58
C ALA A 24 3.42 -14.89 -8.44
N GLU A 25 3.36 -14.09 -7.36
CA GLU A 25 2.32 -13.09 -7.12
C GLU A 25 2.32 -11.92 -8.12
N LEU A 26 3.39 -11.74 -8.88
CA LEU A 26 3.47 -10.76 -9.97
C LEU A 26 3.01 -11.35 -11.32
N ALA A 27 2.90 -12.67 -11.41
CA ALA A 27 2.45 -13.35 -12.63
C ALA A 27 0.95 -13.11 -12.86
N GLY A 28 0.57 -12.85 -14.10
CA GLY A 28 -0.82 -12.65 -14.49
C GLY A 28 -1.42 -11.27 -14.15
N VAL A 29 -0.75 -10.44 -13.32
CA VAL A 29 -1.30 -9.16 -12.85
C VAL A 29 -1.65 -8.22 -13.99
N LEU A 30 -0.83 -8.13 -15.04
CA LEU A 30 -1.08 -7.24 -16.19
C LEU A 30 -1.90 -7.89 -17.31
N ALA A 31 -2.06 -9.20 -17.30
CA ALA A 31 -2.72 -9.92 -18.39
C ALA A 31 -4.12 -9.37 -18.72
N PRO A 32 -5.00 -9.07 -17.74
CA PRO A 32 -6.33 -8.50 -18.02
C PRO A 32 -6.30 -7.14 -18.73
N ALA A 33 -5.23 -6.35 -18.54
CA ALA A 33 -5.09 -5.03 -19.13
C ALA A 33 -4.54 -5.04 -20.57
N LEU A 34 -4.10 -6.18 -21.04
CA LEU A 34 -3.46 -6.31 -22.35
C LEU A 34 -4.40 -6.82 -23.45
N ASP A 35 -5.62 -7.22 -23.10
CA ASP A 35 -6.64 -7.72 -24.06
C ASP A 35 -6.08 -8.78 -25.02
N GLY A 36 -5.32 -9.75 -24.50
CA GLY A 36 -4.70 -10.81 -25.29
C GLY A 36 -3.49 -10.37 -26.12
N ARG A 37 -2.96 -9.17 -25.92
CA ARG A 37 -1.72 -8.72 -26.56
C ARG A 37 -0.49 -9.14 -25.75
N ALA A 38 0.57 -9.54 -26.44
CA ALA A 38 1.87 -9.74 -25.79
C ALA A 38 2.46 -8.42 -25.29
N ALA A 39 3.25 -8.46 -24.23
CA ALA A 39 4.00 -7.28 -23.77
C ALA A 39 5.36 -7.68 -23.19
N VAL A 40 6.36 -6.79 -23.38
CA VAL A 40 7.67 -6.91 -22.72
C VAL A 40 7.96 -5.59 -22.02
N LEU A 41 8.07 -5.63 -20.70
CA LEU A 41 8.37 -4.48 -19.87
C LEU A 41 9.77 -4.62 -19.24
N ASP A 42 10.48 -3.51 -19.17
CA ASP A 42 11.69 -3.38 -18.34
C ASP A 42 11.32 -2.66 -17.03
N GLY A 43 11.81 -3.19 -15.93
CA GLY A 43 11.43 -2.73 -14.59
C GLY A 43 12.30 -3.36 -13.52
N GLU A 44 12.00 -3.04 -12.29
CA GLU A 44 12.70 -3.55 -11.12
C GLU A 44 11.71 -4.14 -10.11
N ILE A 45 12.06 -5.30 -9.54
CA ILE A 45 11.32 -5.88 -8.43
C ILE A 45 11.90 -5.28 -7.15
N VAL A 46 11.03 -4.70 -6.32
CA VAL A 46 11.42 -4.06 -5.06
C VAL A 46 10.60 -4.60 -3.90
N VAL A 47 11.20 -4.61 -2.73
CA VAL A 47 10.56 -4.80 -1.43
C VAL A 47 10.77 -3.53 -0.63
N TYR A 48 9.78 -3.11 0.12
CA TYR A 48 9.87 -1.95 0.99
C TYR A 48 9.86 -2.40 2.45
N ASN A 49 10.71 -1.77 3.28
CA ASN A 49 10.70 -1.98 4.72
C ASN A 49 9.53 -1.23 5.39
N GLU A 50 9.38 -1.38 6.70
CA GLU A 50 8.32 -0.73 7.49
C GLU A 50 8.37 0.81 7.43
N ALA A 51 9.53 1.38 7.12
CA ALA A 51 9.68 2.83 6.92
C ALA A 51 9.32 3.29 5.50
N GLY A 52 8.88 2.37 4.61
CA GLY A 52 8.55 2.68 3.22
C GLY A 52 9.77 2.94 2.33
N GLN A 53 10.95 2.45 2.72
CA GLN A 53 12.18 2.58 1.95
C GLN A 53 12.49 1.26 1.22
N PRO A 54 12.98 1.30 -0.03
CA PRO A 54 13.40 0.10 -0.73
C PRO A 54 14.48 -0.65 0.05
N GLU A 55 14.31 -1.97 0.24
CA GLU A 55 15.26 -2.78 0.98
C GLU A 55 15.67 -4.03 0.20
N PHE A 56 16.87 -3.97 -0.37
CA PHE A 56 17.41 -5.05 -1.19
C PHE A 56 17.75 -6.32 -0.39
N GLY A 57 18.12 -6.18 0.89
CA GLY A 57 18.43 -7.31 1.76
C GLY A 57 17.27 -8.28 1.92
N MET A 58 16.06 -7.75 2.09
CA MET A 58 14.82 -8.54 2.20
C MET A 58 14.53 -9.31 0.90
N LEU A 59 14.79 -8.69 -0.25
CA LEU A 59 14.63 -9.34 -1.56
C LEU A 59 15.62 -10.50 -1.74
N GLN A 60 16.90 -10.30 -1.37
CA GLN A 60 17.92 -11.35 -1.41
C GLN A 60 17.61 -12.51 -0.46
N GLU A 61 17.13 -12.22 0.73
CA GLU A 61 16.74 -13.24 1.71
C GLU A 61 15.61 -14.11 1.17
N ARG A 62 14.62 -13.52 0.51
CA ARG A 62 13.54 -14.25 -0.15
C ARG A 62 14.06 -15.16 -1.26
N CYS A 63 14.89 -14.67 -2.16
CA CYS A 63 15.52 -15.47 -3.21
C CYS A 63 16.37 -16.61 -2.62
N GLY A 64 17.13 -16.35 -1.55
CA GLY A 64 17.93 -17.36 -0.85
C GLY A 64 17.09 -18.44 -0.20
N ARG A 65 15.98 -18.10 0.44
CA ARG A 65 15.01 -19.06 1.02
C ARG A 65 14.38 -19.93 -0.05
N TYR A 66 13.96 -19.36 -1.16
CA TYR A 66 13.41 -20.10 -2.28
C TYR A 66 14.39 -21.15 -2.81
N GLN A 67 15.64 -20.76 -3.05
CA GLN A 67 16.68 -21.69 -3.53
C GLN A 67 16.94 -22.85 -2.56
N THR A 68 16.92 -22.57 -1.24
CA THR A 68 17.18 -23.57 -0.20
C THR A 68 16.01 -24.53 -0.01
N HIS A 69 14.77 -24.09 -0.19
CA HIS A 69 13.53 -24.85 0.06
C HIS A 69 12.81 -25.31 -1.20
N ARG A 70 13.38 -25.10 -2.39
CA ARG A 70 12.79 -25.43 -3.69
C ARG A 70 12.26 -26.87 -3.81
N ALA A 71 12.88 -27.81 -3.11
CA ALA A 71 12.47 -29.22 -3.12
C ALA A 71 11.27 -29.54 -2.20
N SER A 72 10.98 -28.68 -1.21
CA SER A 72 9.93 -28.87 -0.21
C SER A 72 8.69 -28.00 -0.44
N LEU A 73 8.79 -26.99 -1.31
CA LEU A 73 7.66 -26.13 -1.65
C LEU A 73 6.74 -26.85 -2.65
N ARG A 74 5.46 -26.94 -2.32
CA ARG A 74 4.44 -27.25 -3.34
C ARG A 74 4.46 -26.12 -4.36
N ARG A 75 4.41 -26.45 -5.65
CA ARG A 75 4.51 -25.50 -6.77
C ARG A 75 3.49 -24.35 -6.72
N ASP A 76 2.47 -24.47 -5.89
CA ASP A 76 1.30 -23.59 -5.84
C ASP A 76 1.19 -22.77 -4.55
N GLU A 77 2.18 -22.84 -3.63
CA GLU A 77 2.20 -21.96 -2.43
C GLU A 77 3.17 -20.78 -2.66
N PRO A 78 2.65 -19.56 -2.93
CA PRO A 78 3.50 -18.38 -3.05
C PRO A 78 4.16 -18.04 -1.71
N PHE A 79 5.42 -17.56 -1.76
CA PHE A 79 6.07 -16.94 -0.61
C PHE A 79 5.39 -15.60 -0.32
N THR A 80 4.43 -15.58 0.60
CA THR A 80 3.58 -14.41 0.90
C THR A 80 4.08 -13.56 2.05
N ASP A 81 5.22 -13.90 2.66
CA ASP A 81 5.76 -13.22 3.84
C ASP A 81 6.37 -11.84 3.55
N LEU A 82 6.64 -11.50 2.30
CA LEU A 82 7.18 -10.20 1.87
C LEU A 82 6.40 -9.69 0.65
N SER A 83 5.83 -8.50 0.77
CA SER A 83 5.17 -7.83 -0.35
C SER A 83 6.18 -7.33 -1.37
N VAL A 84 6.16 -7.89 -2.57
CA VAL A 84 7.01 -7.47 -3.68
C VAL A 84 6.23 -6.67 -4.71
N ARG A 85 6.90 -5.73 -5.37
CA ARG A 85 6.34 -4.89 -6.43
C ARG A 85 7.24 -4.91 -7.65
N PHE A 86 6.63 -4.92 -8.83
CA PHE A 86 7.34 -4.67 -10.08
C PHE A 86 7.11 -3.22 -10.50
N LEU A 87 8.18 -2.44 -10.54
CA LEU A 87 8.16 -1.04 -10.94
C LEU A 87 8.65 -0.91 -12.40
N ALA A 88 7.71 -0.80 -13.34
CA ALA A 88 8.00 -0.66 -14.75
C ALA A 88 8.52 0.75 -15.06
N PHE A 89 9.60 0.85 -15.84
CA PHE A 89 10.16 2.12 -16.28
C PHE A 89 10.39 2.19 -17.79
N ASP A 90 10.18 1.10 -18.53
CA ASP A 90 10.23 1.08 -20.00
C ASP A 90 9.32 -0.02 -20.57
N LEU A 91 8.85 0.19 -21.82
CA LEU A 91 8.05 -0.78 -22.57
C LEU A 91 8.79 -1.10 -23.88
N LEU A 92 9.10 -2.39 -24.08
CA LEU A 92 9.96 -2.84 -25.17
C LEU A 92 9.19 -3.51 -26.30
N GLN A 93 8.00 -4.03 -26.01
CA GLN A 93 7.08 -4.63 -26.97
C GLN A 93 5.64 -4.48 -26.52
N LEU A 94 4.72 -4.26 -27.46
CA LEU A 94 3.27 -4.30 -27.22
C LEU A 94 2.57 -4.94 -28.43
N GLY A 95 1.87 -6.05 -28.23
CA GLY A 95 1.36 -6.88 -29.30
C GLY A 95 2.52 -7.44 -30.12
N GLU A 96 2.41 -7.34 -31.45
CA GLU A 96 3.47 -7.73 -32.39
C GLU A 96 4.53 -6.65 -32.60
N GLU A 97 4.28 -5.42 -32.13
CA GLU A 97 5.15 -4.28 -32.38
C GLU A 97 6.32 -4.24 -31.39
N SER A 98 7.55 -4.31 -31.93
CA SER A 98 8.77 -4.08 -31.16
C SER A 98 9.07 -2.59 -31.04
N LEU A 99 9.18 -2.10 -29.81
CA LEU A 99 9.45 -0.69 -29.50
C LEU A 99 10.95 -0.38 -29.27
N LEU A 100 11.83 -1.35 -29.45
CA LEU A 100 13.26 -1.19 -29.19
C LEU A 100 13.90 -0.02 -29.97
N ARG A 101 13.42 0.26 -31.18
CA ARG A 101 13.91 1.36 -32.03
C ARG A 101 13.19 2.69 -31.80
N ALA A 102 12.04 2.65 -31.12
CA ALA A 102 11.27 3.86 -30.83
C ALA A 102 12.04 4.76 -29.84
N PRO A 103 11.87 6.09 -29.90
CA PRO A 103 12.39 7.02 -28.91
C PRO A 103 11.87 6.69 -27.50
N TYR A 104 12.65 7.01 -26.44
CA TYR A 104 12.21 6.78 -25.06
C TYR A 104 10.88 7.47 -24.74
N ASP A 105 10.65 8.69 -25.22
CA ASP A 105 9.38 9.41 -25.00
C ASP A 105 8.18 8.63 -25.52
N GLU A 106 8.26 8.06 -26.72
CA GLU A 106 7.19 7.25 -27.30
C GLU A 106 6.97 5.96 -26.50
N ARG A 107 8.05 5.26 -26.14
CA ARG A 107 7.95 4.07 -25.29
C ARG A 107 7.32 4.38 -23.93
N ARG A 108 7.68 5.52 -23.36
CA ARG A 108 7.13 6.01 -22.09
C ARG A 108 5.65 6.33 -22.19
N GLU A 109 5.24 7.03 -23.23
CA GLU A 109 3.83 7.33 -23.50
C GLU A 109 3.00 6.05 -23.63
N ARG A 110 3.48 5.08 -24.39
CA ARG A 110 2.83 3.79 -24.54
C ARG A 110 2.80 2.98 -23.23
N LEU A 111 3.85 3.04 -22.42
CA LEU A 111 3.86 2.42 -21.08
C LEU A 111 2.79 3.04 -20.17
N LEU A 112 2.68 4.36 -20.18
CA LEU A 112 1.67 5.08 -19.40
C LEU A 112 0.23 4.81 -19.90
N ALA A 113 0.08 4.41 -21.16
CA ALA A 113 -1.20 4.04 -21.74
C ALA A 113 -1.65 2.62 -21.36
N VAL A 114 -0.75 1.75 -20.87
CA VAL A 114 -1.13 0.42 -20.35
C VAL A 114 -1.83 0.60 -19.00
N PRO A 115 -3.08 0.12 -18.85
CA PRO A 115 -3.74 0.12 -17.56
C PRO A 115 -2.97 -0.73 -16.54
N MET A 116 -2.96 -0.31 -15.27
CA MET A 116 -2.38 -1.08 -14.16
C MET A 116 -3.50 -1.57 -13.25
N PRO A 117 -4.01 -2.80 -13.47
CA PRO A 117 -5.15 -3.33 -12.71
C PRO A 117 -4.87 -3.42 -11.21
N ASP A 118 -3.63 -3.77 -10.86
CA ASP A 118 -3.15 -3.82 -9.49
C ASP A 118 -1.91 -2.92 -9.34
N PRO A 119 -2.10 -1.63 -9.04
CA PRO A 119 -0.99 -0.68 -8.91
C PRO A 119 -0.11 -0.94 -7.68
N TYR A 120 -0.57 -1.79 -6.74
CA TYR A 120 0.24 -2.22 -5.62
C TYR A 120 1.31 -3.23 -6.04
N ARG A 121 0.97 -4.17 -6.91
CA ARG A 121 1.89 -5.21 -7.40
C ARG A 121 2.68 -4.77 -8.62
N VAL A 122 2.07 -4.04 -9.53
CA VAL A 122 2.73 -3.55 -10.76
C VAL A 122 2.39 -2.09 -10.97
N ALA A 123 3.41 -1.24 -11.01
CA ALA A 123 3.24 0.20 -11.20
C ALA A 123 4.30 0.77 -12.15
N VAL A 124 4.05 1.95 -12.68
CA VAL A 124 5.00 2.69 -13.52
C VAL A 124 5.77 3.69 -12.66
N VAL A 125 7.11 3.62 -12.68
CA VAL A 125 7.98 4.58 -11.98
C VAL A 125 7.71 5.99 -12.47
N ARG A 126 7.58 6.95 -11.55
CA ARG A 126 7.44 8.36 -11.92
C ARG A 126 8.72 8.86 -12.61
N ALA A 127 8.54 9.59 -13.69
CA ALA A 127 9.61 10.34 -14.35
C ALA A 127 9.28 11.83 -14.27
N PHE A 128 10.33 12.66 -14.32
CA PHE A 128 10.21 14.12 -14.32
C PHE A 128 10.98 14.65 -15.52
N THR A 129 10.36 15.54 -16.26
CA THR A 129 11.07 16.37 -17.26
C THR A 129 11.55 17.67 -16.59
N PHE A 130 12.55 18.33 -17.19
CA PHE A 130 12.96 19.65 -16.71
C PHE A 130 11.82 20.68 -16.80
N ILE A 131 10.92 20.56 -17.79
CA ILE A 131 9.75 21.44 -17.93
C ILE A 131 8.79 21.25 -16.73
N GLU A 132 8.55 20.01 -16.31
CA GLU A 132 7.70 19.74 -15.13
C GLU A 132 8.34 20.23 -13.85
N LEU A 133 9.66 20.05 -13.68
CA LEU A 133 10.38 20.56 -12.51
C LEU A 133 10.30 22.09 -12.45
N ASP A 134 10.49 22.76 -13.57
CA ASP A 134 10.41 24.23 -13.65
C ASP A 134 9.00 24.75 -13.37
N ALA A 135 7.96 24.09 -13.93
CA ALA A 135 6.57 24.40 -13.64
C ALA A 135 6.22 24.24 -12.14
N ASP A 136 6.78 23.23 -11.49
CA ASP A 136 6.64 22.98 -10.05
C ASP A 136 7.56 23.86 -9.19
N ARG A 137 8.35 24.76 -9.79
CA ARG A 137 9.40 25.57 -9.14
C ARG A 137 10.39 24.72 -8.34
N ARG A 138 10.75 23.57 -8.87
CA ARG A 138 11.72 22.63 -8.28
C ARG A 138 12.99 22.58 -9.12
N THR A 139 14.12 22.51 -8.43
CA THR A 139 15.42 22.27 -9.08
C THR A 139 15.73 20.77 -9.12
N THR A 140 16.75 20.39 -9.88
CA THR A 140 17.30 19.04 -9.83
C THR A 140 17.88 18.69 -8.46
N ALA A 141 18.37 19.69 -7.72
CA ALA A 141 18.84 19.53 -6.34
C ALA A 141 17.69 19.17 -5.38
N ASP A 142 16.51 19.81 -5.54
CA ASP A 142 15.33 19.48 -4.76
C ASP A 142 14.84 18.05 -5.06
N LEU A 143 14.90 17.62 -6.32
CA LEU A 143 14.58 16.25 -6.70
C LEU A 143 15.58 15.28 -6.09
N LEU A 144 16.87 15.59 -6.09
CA LEU A 144 17.91 14.76 -5.48
C LEU A 144 17.72 14.65 -3.96
N ALA A 145 17.44 15.77 -3.29
CA ALA A 145 17.14 15.78 -1.86
C ALA A 145 15.90 14.94 -1.53
N HIS A 146 14.85 15.04 -2.37
CA HIS A 146 13.64 14.24 -2.22
C HIS A 146 13.91 12.73 -2.36
N VAL A 147 14.67 12.32 -3.38
CA VAL A 147 15.04 10.93 -3.63
C VAL A 147 15.92 10.37 -2.51
N THR A 148 16.82 11.22 -1.96
CA THR A 148 17.65 10.88 -0.79
C THR A 148 16.81 10.64 0.46
N ALA A 149 15.87 11.55 0.74
CA ALA A 149 14.99 11.45 1.90
C ALA A 149 14.05 10.22 1.82
N ALA A 150 13.68 9.82 0.61
CA ALA A 150 12.87 8.61 0.36
C ALA A 150 13.70 7.31 0.42
N GLY A 151 15.00 7.36 0.65
CA GLY A 151 15.87 6.18 0.76
C GLY A 151 16.12 5.47 -0.58
N HIS A 152 15.87 6.13 -1.72
CA HIS A 152 16.18 5.55 -3.03
C HIS A 152 17.69 5.55 -3.31
N GLU A 153 18.13 4.65 -4.17
CA GLU A 153 19.56 4.50 -4.53
C GLU A 153 20.11 5.64 -5.41
N GLY A 154 19.24 6.44 -6.02
CA GLY A 154 19.65 7.55 -6.88
C GLY A 154 18.67 7.87 -7.98
N LEU A 155 19.15 8.61 -8.97
CA LEU A 155 18.41 9.02 -10.16
C LEU A 155 18.98 8.34 -11.40
N VAL A 156 18.11 8.11 -12.39
CA VAL A 156 18.51 7.72 -13.75
C VAL A 156 18.00 8.77 -14.73
N ALA A 157 18.90 9.54 -15.31
CA ALA A 157 18.57 10.43 -16.41
C ALA A 157 18.55 9.64 -17.72
N LYS A 158 17.45 9.70 -18.46
CA LYS A 158 17.27 9.01 -19.74
C LYS A 158 17.17 10.02 -20.87
N HIS A 159 17.94 9.79 -21.94
CA HIS A 159 17.87 10.63 -23.14
C HIS A 159 16.55 10.38 -23.88
N ARG A 160 15.71 11.40 -24.01
CA ARG A 160 14.33 11.31 -24.48
C ARG A 160 14.15 10.69 -25.87
N ARG A 161 15.10 10.94 -26.80
CA ARG A 161 15.05 10.46 -28.19
C ARG A 161 15.86 9.18 -28.43
N ALA A 162 16.47 8.61 -27.39
CA ALA A 162 17.30 7.43 -27.59
C ALA A 162 16.46 6.14 -27.74
N PRO A 163 16.86 5.23 -28.62
CA PRO A 163 16.32 3.89 -28.68
C PRO A 163 16.74 3.06 -27.47
N TYR A 164 16.11 1.93 -27.25
CA TYR A 164 16.53 0.96 -26.22
C TYR A 164 17.60 0.02 -26.80
N THR A 165 18.71 -0.14 -26.08
CA THR A 165 19.86 -0.94 -26.53
C THR A 165 20.08 -2.11 -25.56
N PRO A 166 19.49 -3.29 -25.79
CA PRO A 166 19.62 -4.44 -24.88
C PRO A 166 21.08 -4.85 -24.67
N GLY A 167 21.45 -5.13 -23.41
CA GLY A 167 22.74 -5.67 -23.04
C GLY A 167 23.94 -4.71 -23.15
N LYS A 168 23.75 -3.46 -23.62
CA LYS A 168 24.80 -2.47 -23.77
C LYS A 168 24.67 -1.35 -22.74
N ARG A 169 25.81 -0.86 -22.24
CA ARG A 169 25.87 0.42 -21.52
C ARG A 169 26.04 1.53 -22.56
N THR A 170 25.17 2.52 -22.51
CA THR A 170 25.21 3.67 -23.40
C THR A 170 25.05 4.95 -22.58
N ASP A 171 25.52 6.08 -23.11
CA ASP A 171 25.36 7.40 -22.49
C ASP A 171 23.92 7.91 -22.53
N ALA A 172 23.01 7.14 -23.15
CA ALA A 172 21.58 7.44 -23.15
C ALA A 172 20.91 7.25 -21.79
N TRP A 173 21.54 6.51 -20.86
CA TRP A 173 21.08 6.30 -19.50
C TRP A 173 22.21 6.62 -18.51
N LEU A 174 22.12 7.78 -17.87
CA LEU A 174 23.08 8.24 -16.88
C LEU A 174 22.56 7.95 -15.47
N LYS A 175 23.27 7.10 -14.75
CA LYS A 175 22.98 6.82 -13.32
C LYS A 175 23.68 7.85 -12.45
N HIS A 176 22.93 8.43 -11.52
CA HIS A 176 23.46 9.28 -10.46
C HIS A 176 23.13 8.62 -9.11
N PRO A 177 24.00 7.72 -8.61
CA PRO A 177 23.76 7.04 -7.34
C PRO A 177 23.93 7.99 -6.16
N LEU A 178 23.10 7.82 -5.12
CA LEU A 178 23.17 8.57 -3.87
C LEU A 178 24.01 7.88 -2.81
N THR A 179 24.11 6.56 -2.90
CA THR A 179 25.06 5.74 -2.15
C THR A 179 26.03 5.10 -3.12
N GLN A 180 27.27 4.99 -2.70
CA GLN A 180 28.27 4.26 -3.44
C GLN A 180 28.31 2.82 -2.94
N ALA A 181 28.49 1.86 -3.82
CA ALA A 181 28.73 0.47 -3.47
C ALA A 181 30.15 0.08 -3.92
N ASN A 182 30.83 -0.71 -3.11
CA ASN A 182 32.13 -1.27 -3.45
C ASN A 182 32.22 -2.73 -3.03
N GLU A 183 32.86 -3.53 -3.86
CA GLU A 183 33.29 -4.86 -3.44
C GLU A 183 34.40 -4.71 -2.39
N VAL A 184 34.38 -5.61 -1.39
CA VAL A 184 35.34 -5.63 -0.27
C VAL A 184 35.78 -7.04 0.02
N ILE A 185 37.01 -7.21 0.49
CA ILE A 185 37.52 -8.49 0.95
C ILE A 185 37.30 -8.59 2.46
N ILE A 186 36.74 -9.69 2.91
CA ILE A 186 36.61 -9.95 4.35
C ILE A 186 37.94 -10.41 4.86
N CYS A 187 38.53 -9.59 5.73
CA CYS A 187 39.86 -9.82 6.30
C CYS A 187 39.83 -10.20 7.78
N GLY A 188 38.69 -10.01 8.43
CA GLY A 188 38.50 -10.34 9.82
C GLY A 188 37.08 -10.00 10.28
N TRP A 189 36.79 -10.29 11.54
CA TRP A 189 35.52 -9.99 12.16
C TRP A 189 35.66 -9.70 13.64
N ARG A 190 34.70 -9.03 14.23
CA ARG A 190 34.58 -8.79 15.68
C ARG A 190 33.39 -9.56 16.24
N PRO A 191 33.55 -10.22 17.42
CA PRO A 191 32.42 -10.88 18.09
C PRO A 191 31.28 -9.89 18.41
N GLY A 192 30.05 -10.37 18.25
CA GLY A 192 28.87 -9.62 18.62
C GLY A 192 28.76 -9.42 20.13
N GLN A 193 28.00 -8.38 20.53
CA GLN A 193 27.69 -8.06 21.91
C GLN A 193 26.16 -8.08 22.14
N GLY A 194 25.73 -8.26 23.40
CA GLY A 194 24.31 -8.29 23.74
C GLY A 194 23.58 -9.44 23.04
N ARG A 195 22.53 -9.13 22.29
CA ARG A 195 21.73 -10.12 21.55
C ARG A 195 22.51 -10.85 20.44
N PHE A 196 23.64 -10.30 20.01
CA PHE A 196 24.49 -10.90 18.97
C PHE A 196 25.66 -11.71 19.52
N THR A 197 25.73 -11.95 20.84
CA THR A 197 26.77 -12.77 21.47
C THR A 197 26.83 -14.16 20.82
N GLY A 198 28.04 -14.61 20.47
CA GLY A 198 28.22 -15.88 19.76
C GLY A 198 28.09 -15.81 18.23
N THR A 199 27.88 -14.59 17.67
CA THR A 199 27.81 -14.36 16.23
C THR A 199 28.74 -13.20 15.79
N VAL A 200 28.71 -12.85 14.51
CA VAL A 200 29.46 -11.72 13.96
C VAL A 200 28.90 -10.39 14.43
N GLY A 201 29.66 -9.58 15.14
CA GLY A 201 29.31 -8.21 15.50
C GLY A 201 29.57 -7.21 14.37
N GLY A 202 30.64 -7.42 13.61
CA GLY A 202 31.04 -6.62 12.45
C GLY A 202 32.17 -7.26 11.69
N LEU A 203 32.30 -6.93 10.39
CA LEU A 203 33.39 -7.41 9.53
C LEU A 203 34.45 -6.34 9.38
N LEU A 204 35.72 -6.77 9.27
CA LEU A 204 36.89 -5.94 8.96
C LEU A 204 37.23 -6.11 7.48
N LEU A 205 37.30 -5.01 6.77
CA LEU A 205 37.27 -4.95 5.31
C LEU A 205 38.61 -4.56 4.73
N GLY A 206 38.99 -5.24 3.65
CA GLY A 206 40.17 -4.96 2.87
C GLY A 206 39.84 -4.75 1.39
N ALA A 207 40.76 -4.11 0.69
CA ALA A 207 40.81 -4.02 -0.77
C ALA A 207 42.25 -3.79 -1.23
N HIS A 208 42.54 -4.12 -2.48
CA HIS A 208 43.87 -3.88 -3.03
C HIS A 208 44.06 -2.41 -3.42
N ASP A 209 45.15 -1.84 -3.03
CA ASP A 209 45.54 -0.49 -3.44
C ASP A 209 45.82 -0.47 -4.95
N PRO A 210 45.16 0.41 -5.74
CA PRO A 210 45.33 0.42 -7.19
C PRO A 210 46.72 0.73 -7.71
N GLY A 211 47.59 1.35 -6.87
CA GLY A 211 48.94 1.72 -7.25
C GLY A 211 49.96 0.66 -6.88
N SER A 212 49.87 0.08 -5.66
CA SER A 212 50.87 -0.87 -5.13
C SER A 212 50.42 -2.33 -5.25
N GLY A 213 49.15 -2.60 -5.51
CA GLY A 213 48.57 -3.94 -5.54
C GLY A 213 48.49 -4.60 -4.15
N LYS A 214 48.89 -3.92 -3.07
CA LYS A 214 48.89 -4.47 -1.73
C LYS A 214 47.51 -4.43 -1.08
N LEU A 215 47.17 -5.48 -0.32
CA LEU A 215 45.93 -5.53 0.46
C LEU A 215 46.02 -4.54 1.63
N ARG A 216 45.10 -3.60 1.71
CA ARG A 216 45.02 -2.58 2.76
C ARG A 216 43.68 -2.61 3.50
N TYR A 217 43.70 -2.14 4.74
CA TYR A 217 42.50 -1.96 5.53
C TYR A 217 41.70 -0.74 5.02
N ILE A 218 40.41 -0.93 4.69
CA ILE A 218 39.56 0.12 4.16
C ILE A 218 38.35 0.43 5.06
N GLY A 219 38.29 -0.14 6.27
CA GLY A 219 37.22 0.14 7.25
C GLY A 219 36.52 -1.12 7.75
N ASP A 220 35.42 -0.93 8.41
CA ASP A 220 34.61 -1.99 8.96
C ASP A 220 33.13 -1.80 8.65
N VAL A 221 32.34 -2.87 8.80
CA VAL A 221 30.87 -2.84 8.65
C VAL A 221 30.22 -3.60 9.79
N GLY A 222 29.28 -2.93 10.49
CA GLY A 222 28.54 -3.50 11.64
C GLY A 222 27.03 -3.59 11.45
N THR A 223 26.52 -3.07 10.33
CA THR A 223 25.08 -2.99 10.02
C THR A 223 24.78 -3.63 8.67
N GLY A 224 23.49 -3.87 8.38
CA GLY A 224 23.04 -4.47 7.11
C GLY A 224 22.99 -6.00 7.11
N PHE A 225 23.16 -6.66 8.27
CA PHE A 225 23.08 -8.12 8.37
C PHE A 225 21.75 -8.56 8.97
N SER A 226 21.15 -9.60 8.41
CA SER A 226 20.13 -10.39 9.10
C SER A 226 20.77 -11.32 10.14
N ASP A 227 20.00 -11.77 11.13
CA ASP A 227 20.48 -12.68 12.17
C ASP A 227 20.92 -14.03 11.56
N ALA A 228 20.21 -14.51 10.56
CA ALA A 228 20.56 -15.73 9.82
C ALA A 228 21.88 -15.59 9.07
N GLU A 229 22.14 -14.44 8.47
CA GLU A 229 23.39 -14.16 7.76
C GLU A 229 24.57 -14.03 8.71
N ARG A 230 24.38 -13.38 9.87
CA ARG A 230 25.40 -13.31 10.92
C ARG A 230 25.85 -14.72 11.36
N SER A 231 24.91 -15.63 11.55
CA SER A 231 25.19 -17.02 11.94
C SER A 231 25.92 -17.79 10.85
N ARG A 232 25.50 -17.64 9.58
CA ARG A 232 26.18 -18.27 8.42
C ARG A 232 27.58 -17.76 8.21
N LEU A 233 27.76 -16.43 8.30
CA LEU A 233 29.09 -15.81 8.21
C LEU A 233 29.98 -16.27 9.35
N HIS A 234 29.48 -16.34 10.59
CA HIS A 234 30.24 -16.79 11.74
C HIS A 234 30.83 -18.19 11.52
N ALA A 235 29.98 -19.16 11.12
CA ALA A 235 30.42 -20.53 10.86
C ALA A 235 31.55 -20.57 9.79
N ARG A 236 31.37 -19.84 8.70
CA ARG A 236 32.30 -19.81 7.57
C ARG A 236 33.62 -19.09 7.91
N LEU A 237 33.58 -18.04 8.74
CA LEU A 237 34.73 -17.26 9.13
C LEU A 237 35.57 -17.97 10.20
N GLU A 238 34.98 -18.79 11.06
CA GLU A 238 35.73 -19.64 11.99
C GLU A 238 36.60 -20.69 11.26
N GLU A 239 36.10 -21.24 10.14
CA GLU A 239 36.89 -22.19 9.30
C GLU A 239 38.10 -21.52 8.61
N LEU A 240 38.02 -20.20 8.40
CA LEU A 240 39.04 -19.40 7.72
C LEU A 240 39.99 -18.68 8.70
N HIS A 241 39.98 -19.04 9.97
CA HIS A 241 40.77 -18.36 11.02
C HIS A 241 42.24 -18.33 10.71
N ARG A 242 42.88 -17.17 10.95
CA ARG A 242 44.31 -16.97 10.92
C ARG A 242 44.79 -16.14 12.13
N PRO A 243 46.04 -16.34 12.60
CA PRO A 243 46.53 -15.65 13.81
C PRO A 243 46.87 -14.16 13.57
N GLU A 244 47.28 -13.78 12.37
CA GLU A 244 47.81 -12.46 12.04
C GLU A 244 46.94 -11.70 11.05
N PRO A 245 46.94 -10.33 11.09
CA PRO A 245 46.22 -9.54 10.09
C PRO A 245 46.76 -9.80 8.67
N PRO A 246 45.89 -9.83 7.64
CA PRO A 246 46.33 -10.06 6.27
C PRO A 246 46.78 -8.78 5.55
N PHE A 247 46.79 -7.63 6.22
CA PHE A 247 47.10 -6.34 5.60
C PHE A 247 48.60 -6.08 5.48
N ALA A 248 48.99 -5.29 4.48
CA ALA A 248 50.36 -4.88 4.31
C ALA A 248 50.82 -3.81 5.33
N ASP A 249 49.85 -2.98 5.80
CA ASP A 249 50.06 -1.93 6.78
C ASP A 249 49.19 -2.22 8.02
N ASP A 250 49.67 -1.88 9.21
CA ASP A 250 48.91 -2.09 10.46
C ASP A 250 47.63 -1.26 10.51
N PRO A 251 46.49 -1.88 10.69
CA PRO A 251 45.24 -1.15 10.90
C PRO A 251 45.26 -0.48 12.29
N PRO A 252 44.50 0.62 12.50
CA PRO A 252 44.47 1.30 13.79
C PRO A 252 44.00 0.39 14.92
N CYS A 253 44.71 0.41 16.05
CA CYS A 253 44.43 -0.43 17.21
C CYS A 253 42.96 -0.33 17.73
N ALA A 254 42.37 0.86 17.66
CA ALA A 254 40.99 1.07 18.08
C ALA A 254 39.96 0.31 17.21
N ASP A 255 40.20 0.21 15.90
CA ASP A 255 39.30 -0.42 14.95
C ASP A 255 39.39 -1.95 15.00
N VAL A 256 40.54 -2.48 15.43
CA VAL A 256 40.81 -3.92 15.43
C VAL A 256 40.77 -4.54 16.82
N ALA A 257 40.37 -3.79 17.84
CA ALA A 257 40.17 -4.31 19.18
C ALA A 257 39.24 -5.55 19.17
N ARG A 258 39.73 -6.69 19.66
CA ARG A 258 39.05 -8.00 19.66
C ARG A 258 38.82 -8.58 18.26
N ALA A 259 39.58 -8.17 17.26
CA ALA A 259 39.50 -8.73 15.91
C ALA A 259 39.86 -10.21 15.92
N ARG A 260 39.17 -10.99 15.12
CA ARG A 260 39.56 -12.34 14.69
C ARG A 260 39.83 -12.29 13.20
N TRP A 261 41.07 -12.60 12.83
CA TRP A 261 41.53 -12.51 11.45
C TRP A 261 41.17 -13.77 10.68
N VAL A 262 40.92 -13.61 9.39
CA VAL A 262 40.58 -14.71 8.49
C VAL A 262 41.39 -14.65 7.20
N GLU A 263 41.56 -15.78 6.53
CA GLU A 263 42.13 -15.83 5.20
C GLU A 263 41.28 -14.98 4.25
N PRO A 264 41.90 -14.03 3.48
CA PRO A 264 41.20 -13.03 2.69
C PRO A 264 40.70 -13.61 1.35
N VAL A 265 39.84 -14.64 1.44
CA VAL A 265 39.30 -15.37 0.27
C VAL A 265 37.86 -15.06 -0.02
N LEU A 266 37.14 -14.42 0.91
CA LEU A 266 35.74 -14.06 0.74
C LEU A 266 35.61 -12.62 0.28
N VAL A 267 34.82 -12.43 -0.78
CA VAL A 267 34.43 -11.11 -1.28
C VAL A 267 32.98 -10.83 -0.90
N GLY A 268 32.72 -9.62 -0.46
CA GLY A 268 31.39 -9.11 -0.21
C GLY A 268 31.18 -7.75 -0.86
N GLU A 269 29.98 -7.22 -0.74
CA GLU A 269 29.61 -5.88 -1.18
C GLU A 269 29.14 -5.06 0.02
N VAL A 270 29.58 -3.80 0.09
CA VAL A 270 29.13 -2.84 1.07
C VAL A 270 28.65 -1.56 0.38
N GLU A 271 27.60 -0.99 0.91
CA GLU A 271 27.26 0.41 0.65
C GLU A 271 28.03 1.31 1.61
N PHE A 272 28.37 2.51 1.12
CA PHE A 272 28.99 3.54 1.95
C PHE A 272 28.62 4.92 1.42
N ARG A 273 28.71 5.93 2.29
CA ARG A 273 28.37 7.32 1.91
C ARG A 273 29.59 8.16 1.58
N GLN A 274 30.74 7.82 2.11
CA GLN A 274 31.93 8.64 2.00
C GLN A 274 33.21 7.81 2.11
N VAL A 275 34.24 8.21 1.37
CA VAL A 275 35.63 7.75 1.56
C VAL A 275 36.42 8.83 2.30
N THR A 276 37.04 8.49 3.44
CA THR A 276 37.80 9.48 4.22
C THR A 276 39.03 9.94 3.45
N ARG A 277 39.24 11.25 3.40
CA ARG A 277 40.47 11.84 2.84
C ARG A 277 41.71 11.43 3.66
N GLY A 278 42.78 11.08 3.02
CA GLY A 278 44.03 10.66 3.63
C GLY A 278 44.08 9.17 3.99
N SER A 279 43.14 8.63 4.76
CA SER A 279 43.16 7.21 5.15
C SER A 279 42.46 6.29 4.12
N GLY A 280 41.67 6.83 3.18
CA GLY A 280 40.95 6.06 2.17
C GLY A 280 39.96 5.05 2.73
N ARG A 281 39.37 5.31 3.92
CA ARG A 281 38.46 4.39 4.58
C ARG A 281 37.00 4.72 4.24
N LEU A 282 36.22 3.66 4.15
CA LEU A 282 34.78 3.73 3.97
C LEU A 282 34.08 4.21 5.26
N ARG A 283 33.14 5.12 5.15
CA ARG A 283 32.31 5.60 6.26
C ARG A 283 30.82 5.35 6.00
N HIS A 284 30.10 5.11 7.10
CA HIS A 284 28.65 4.79 7.08
C HIS A 284 28.39 3.57 6.21
N THR A 285 29.12 2.51 6.46
CA THR A 285 29.04 1.26 5.74
C THR A 285 27.84 0.44 6.14
N ALA A 286 27.17 -0.19 5.16
CA ALA A 286 26.14 -1.20 5.36
C ALA A 286 26.47 -2.43 4.51
N TRP A 287 26.37 -3.60 5.09
CA TRP A 287 26.61 -4.87 4.42
C TRP A 287 25.47 -5.19 3.45
N ARG A 288 25.82 -5.61 2.23
CA ARG A 288 24.87 -6.03 1.21
C ARG A 288 24.84 -7.53 0.93
N GLY A 289 25.94 -8.24 1.22
CA GLY A 289 26.02 -9.69 1.02
C GLY A 289 27.35 -10.16 0.49
N LEU A 290 27.52 -11.49 0.44
CA LEU A 290 28.68 -12.13 -0.18
C LEU A 290 28.58 -12.06 -1.72
N ARG A 291 29.71 -11.88 -2.39
CA ARG A 291 29.87 -11.88 -3.85
C ARG A 291 30.64 -13.12 -4.29
N ALA A 292 29.93 -14.25 -4.38
CA ALA A 292 30.52 -15.51 -4.83
C ALA A 292 30.95 -15.50 -6.33
N ASP A 293 30.53 -14.48 -7.07
CA ASP A 293 30.88 -14.23 -8.47
C ASP A 293 32.16 -13.42 -8.65
N LYS A 294 32.82 -13.01 -7.53
CA LYS A 294 34.03 -12.19 -7.52
C LYS A 294 35.18 -12.90 -6.82
N THR A 295 36.41 -12.56 -7.25
CA THR A 295 37.62 -13.02 -6.64
C THR A 295 38.32 -11.89 -5.86
N PRO A 296 39.06 -12.17 -4.78
CA PRO A 296 39.77 -11.13 -4.01
C PRO A 296 40.69 -10.25 -4.87
N GLY A 297 41.34 -10.82 -5.90
CA GLY A 297 42.22 -10.07 -6.79
C GLY A 297 41.58 -8.99 -7.62
N GLU A 298 40.22 -9.04 -7.79
CA GLU A 298 39.43 -8.03 -8.52
C GLU A 298 39.01 -6.84 -7.67
N VAL A 299 39.20 -6.92 -6.34
CA VAL A 299 38.69 -5.91 -5.39
C VAL A 299 39.72 -4.80 -5.19
N LEU A 300 39.37 -3.62 -5.73
CA LEU A 300 40.21 -2.44 -5.65
C LEU A 300 39.65 -1.43 -4.64
N ALA A 301 40.52 -0.75 -3.92
CA ALA A 301 40.13 0.31 -3.00
C ALA A 301 39.52 1.51 -3.77
N PRO A 302 38.39 2.07 -3.31
CA PRO A 302 37.79 3.22 -3.92
C PRO A 302 38.66 4.46 -3.80
N ARG A 303 38.67 5.29 -4.85
CA ARG A 303 39.38 6.57 -4.83
C ARG A 303 38.56 7.60 -4.07
N PRO A 304 39.18 8.50 -3.26
CA PRO A 304 38.48 9.66 -2.73
C PRO A 304 37.98 10.53 -3.88
N ASP A 305 36.73 11.00 -3.79
CA ASP A 305 36.12 11.89 -4.78
C ASP A 305 37.00 13.14 -4.99
N ARG A 306 37.32 13.46 -6.24
CA ARG A 306 37.86 14.77 -6.60
C ARG A 306 36.76 15.81 -6.36
N GLU A 307 37.07 16.86 -5.61
CA GLU A 307 36.19 18.04 -5.59
C GLU A 307 36.00 18.58 -7.00
N PRO A 308 34.77 19.00 -7.35
CA PRO A 308 34.61 19.90 -8.49
C PRO A 308 35.42 21.17 -8.17
N GLU A 309 36.26 21.59 -9.10
CA GLU A 309 37.00 22.85 -9.00
C GLU A 309 36.01 23.98 -8.77
N THR A 310 36.04 24.56 -7.57
CA THR A 310 35.26 25.75 -7.24
C THR A 310 35.82 26.92 -8.01
N SER A 311 35.13 27.32 -9.07
CA SER A 311 35.23 28.66 -9.62
C SER A 311 34.63 29.61 -8.57
N SER A 312 35.44 30.53 -8.05
CA SER A 312 35.06 31.54 -7.07
C SER A 312 33.89 32.38 -7.57
N PRO A 313 32.92 32.70 -6.70
CA PRO A 313 31.87 33.65 -7.03
C PRO A 313 32.38 35.08 -6.93
N PRO A 314 31.89 36.03 -7.72
CA PRO A 314 32.15 37.45 -7.54
C PRO A 314 31.34 38.01 -6.35
N ASP A 315 31.94 39.04 -5.71
CA ASP A 315 31.51 39.73 -4.51
C ASP A 315 30.04 40.17 -4.48
N GLU A 316 29.43 39.93 -3.31
CA GLU A 316 28.16 40.57 -2.88
C GLU A 316 28.39 42.01 -2.41
N PRO A 317 27.33 42.84 -2.44
CA PRO A 317 27.17 43.90 -1.45
C PRO A 317 26.01 43.60 -0.48
N ALA A 318 26.31 43.84 0.77
CA ALA A 318 25.42 43.68 1.92
C ALA A 318 24.26 44.66 1.94
N ALA A 319 23.07 44.25 2.39
CA ALA A 319 22.12 45.08 3.10
C ALA A 319 21.11 44.28 3.95
N ALA A 320 21.28 44.37 5.22
CA ALA A 320 20.32 44.73 6.29
C ALA A 320 18.91 44.14 6.36
N GLY A 321 18.71 43.33 7.39
CA GLY A 321 17.72 43.52 8.45
C GLY A 321 16.23 43.30 8.16
N SER A 322 15.62 42.25 8.75
CA SER A 322 14.38 42.38 9.52
C SER A 322 13.88 41.02 10.08
N THR A 323 13.86 40.97 11.39
CA THR A 323 12.91 40.33 12.35
C THR A 323 12.13 39.05 11.96
N ARG A 324 12.38 38.00 12.76
CA ARG A 324 11.52 36.82 13.00
C ARG A 324 10.16 37.20 13.58
N PRO A 325 9.16 36.32 13.41
CA PRO A 325 8.63 35.63 14.60
C PRO A 325 8.56 34.12 14.50
N HIS A 326 8.64 33.55 15.68
CA HIS A 326 8.57 32.13 16.01
C HIS A 326 7.32 31.41 15.46
N GLY A 327 7.53 30.23 14.95
CA GLY A 327 6.50 29.19 14.72
C GLY A 327 7.18 27.84 14.69
N LEU A 328 6.80 27.02 15.63
CA LEU A 328 7.19 25.69 16.00
C LEU A 328 7.75 24.80 14.87
N ASP A 329 8.97 24.30 15.05
CA ASP A 329 9.58 23.20 14.31
C ASP A 329 8.79 21.90 14.56
N GLU A 330 7.88 21.53 13.65
CA GLU A 330 7.48 20.13 13.50
C GLU A 330 8.54 19.42 12.64
N PRO A 331 9.01 18.22 13.01
CA PRO A 331 9.93 17.45 12.17
C PRO A 331 9.23 17.12 10.86
N SER A 332 9.79 17.60 9.75
CA SER A 332 9.34 17.30 8.39
C SER A 332 9.34 15.79 8.18
N ARG A 333 8.13 15.21 8.11
CA ARG A 333 7.91 13.80 7.73
C ARG A 333 8.53 13.54 6.36
N PRO A 334 9.27 12.43 6.19
CA PRO A 334 9.76 12.03 4.87
C PRO A 334 8.55 11.84 3.94
N LEU A 335 8.54 12.54 2.82
CA LEU A 335 7.55 12.37 1.76
C LEU A 335 7.72 10.95 1.18
N GLY A 336 6.79 10.05 1.49
CA GLY A 336 6.80 8.66 1.00
C GLY A 336 6.83 8.59 -0.53
N ALA A 337 7.39 7.52 -1.05
CA ALA A 337 7.49 7.27 -2.48
C ALA A 337 6.14 7.46 -3.18
N LYS A 338 6.11 8.35 -4.18
CA LYS A 338 4.93 8.57 -5.01
C LYS A 338 5.04 7.73 -6.27
N ILE A 339 4.01 6.97 -6.59
CA ILE A 339 3.90 6.24 -7.84
C ILE A 339 2.70 6.77 -8.63
N THR A 340 2.84 6.86 -9.94
CA THR A 340 1.74 7.20 -10.82
C THR A 340 1.14 5.92 -11.38
N VAL A 341 -0.15 5.75 -11.21
CA VAL A 341 -0.90 4.59 -11.68
C VAL A 341 -2.03 5.04 -12.59
N ARG A 342 -2.47 4.14 -13.45
CA ARG A 342 -3.68 4.33 -14.23
C ARG A 342 -4.79 3.45 -13.69
N ALA A 343 -5.93 4.06 -13.35
CA ALA A 343 -7.15 3.39 -12.93
C ALA A 343 -8.25 3.75 -13.94
N GLY A 344 -8.59 2.81 -14.82
CA GLY A 344 -9.48 3.10 -15.95
C GLY A 344 -8.90 4.18 -16.88
N ALA A 345 -9.67 5.23 -17.14
CA ALA A 345 -9.25 6.36 -17.96
C ALA A 345 -8.41 7.41 -17.22
N ARG A 346 -8.25 7.28 -15.90
CA ARG A 346 -7.61 8.29 -15.04
C ARG A 346 -6.18 7.93 -14.67
N GLN A 347 -5.36 8.97 -14.48
CA GLN A 347 -4.04 8.86 -13.85
C GLN A 347 -4.12 9.38 -12.42
N LEU A 348 -3.56 8.62 -11.46
CA LEU A 348 -3.49 9.00 -10.06
C LEU A 348 -2.06 8.88 -9.54
N THR A 349 -1.70 9.82 -8.67
CA THR A 349 -0.45 9.73 -7.92
C THR A 349 -0.73 9.15 -6.55
N LEU A 350 -0.22 7.95 -6.29
CA LEU A 350 -0.31 7.27 -5.00
C LEU A 350 0.91 7.61 -4.15
N SER A 351 0.73 7.70 -2.84
CA SER A 351 1.80 8.04 -1.90
C SER A 351 1.73 7.21 -0.63
N ASN A 352 2.88 7.01 0.02
CA ASN A 352 2.97 6.32 1.30
C ASN A 352 2.30 4.93 1.30
N LEU A 353 2.50 4.14 0.26
CA LEU A 353 1.85 2.83 0.11
C LEU A 353 2.22 1.85 1.21
N ASP A 354 3.45 1.96 1.72
CA ASP A 354 3.98 1.10 2.77
C ASP A 354 3.64 1.58 4.18
N LYS A 355 2.90 2.71 4.29
CA LYS A 355 2.45 3.20 5.58
C LYS A 355 1.47 2.19 6.19
N PRO A 356 1.79 1.57 7.36
CA PRO A 356 0.84 0.71 8.04
C PRO A 356 -0.36 1.54 8.49
N LEU A 357 -1.55 1.08 8.16
CA LEU A 357 -2.81 1.70 8.57
C LEU A 357 -3.50 0.90 9.69
N TYR A 358 -3.07 -0.35 9.92
CA TYR A 358 -3.60 -1.23 10.95
C TYR A 358 -2.47 -1.76 11.83
N PRO A 359 -2.74 -2.08 13.12
CA PRO A 359 -1.76 -2.68 14.03
C PRO A 359 -1.19 -4.01 13.55
N SER A 360 -1.94 -4.73 12.69
CA SER A 360 -1.48 -5.95 12.03
C SER A 360 -0.37 -5.73 10.99
N GLY A 361 0.01 -4.47 10.72
CA GLY A 361 0.94 -4.10 9.66
C GLY A 361 0.27 -3.92 8.29
N PHE A 362 -1.05 -4.12 8.15
CA PHE A 362 -1.76 -3.95 6.89
C PHE A 362 -1.63 -2.50 6.41
N THR A 363 -1.03 -2.34 5.24
CA THR A 363 -0.54 -1.06 4.70
C THR A 363 -1.58 -0.33 3.87
N LYS A 364 -1.32 0.94 3.57
CA LYS A 364 -2.13 1.72 2.63
C LYS A 364 -2.14 1.12 1.22
N GLY A 365 -1.04 0.50 0.82
CA GLY A 365 -0.95 -0.21 -0.46
C GLY A 365 -1.89 -1.42 -0.51
N GLU A 366 -1.98 -2.18 0.59
CA GLU A 366 -2.89 -3.32 0.71
C GLU A 366 -4.35 -2.87 0.75
N VAL A 367 -4.65 -1.72 1.35
CA VAL A 367 -5.99 -1.09 1.28
C VAL A 367 -6.36 -0.76 -0.16
N ILE A 368 -5.44 -0.15 -0.93
CA ILE A 368 -5.66 0.16 -2.35
C ILE A 368 -5.81 -1.12 -3.16
N HIS A 369 -4.97 -2.14 -2.89
CA HIS A 369 -5.08 -3.46 -3.51
C HIS A 369 -6.45 -4.08 -3.28
N TYR A 370 -6.89 -4.14 -2.02
CA TYR A 370 -8.21 -4.67 -1.67
C TYR A 370 -9.32 -3.94 -2.43
N TYR A 371 -9.35 -2.60 -2.36
CA TYR A 371 -10.39 -1.82 -3.03
C TYR A 371 -10.35 -1.93 -4.55
N SER A 372 -9.17 -2.11 -5.13
CA SER A 372 -9.05 -2.32 -6.58
C SER A 372 -9.65 -3.66 -7.02
N HIS A 373 -9.47 -4.73 -6.23
CA HIS A 373 -9.99 -6.05 -6.55
C HIS A 373 -11.48 -6.19 -6.27
N ILE A 374 -11.96 -5.57 -5.18
CA ILE A 374 -13.38 -5.63 -4.82
C ILE A 374 -14.25 -4.60 -5.58
N ALA A 375 -13.63 -3.69 -6.33
CA ALA A 375 -14.32 -2.62 -7.04
C ALA A 375 -15.51 -3.09 -7.89
N PRO A 376 -15.45 -4.18 -8.67
CA PRO A 376 -16.59 -4.63 -9.48
C PRO A 376 -17.84 -4.94 -8.66
N LEU A 377 -17.67 -5.36 -7.40
CA LEU A 377 -18.75 -5.70 -6.48
C LEU A 377 -19.16 -4.51 -5.61
N LEU A 378 -18.22 -3.66 -5.25
CA LEU A 378 -18.47 -2.51 -4.38
C LEU A 378 -19.12 -1.34 -5.13
N LEU A 379 -18.62 -1.00 -6.33
CA LEU A 379 -19.08 0.17 -7.10
C LEU A 379 -20.60 0.19 -7.36
N PRO A 380 -21.27 -0.93 -7.68
CA PRO A 380 -22.74 -0.94 -7.82
C PRO A 380 -23.49 -0.49 -6.57
N HIS A 381 -22.91 -0.65 -5.38
CA HIS A 381 -23.50 -0.22 -4.12
C HIS A 381 -23.22 1.26 -3.80
N LEU A 382 -22.25 1.88 -4.46
CA LEU A 382 -21.87 3.29 -4.33
C LEU A 382 -22.55 4.16 -5.39
N ALA A 383 -22.83 3.59 -6.56
CA ALA A 383 -23.28 4.31 -7.75
C ALA A 383 -24.48 5.24 -7.47
N GLY A 384 -24.33 6.50 -7.85
CA GLY A 384 -25.32 7.55 -7.66
C GLY A 384 -25.63 7.90 -6.20
N ARG A 385 -24.79 7.49 -5.22
CA ARG A 385 -25.00 7.81 -3.80
C ARG A 385 -23.97 8.84 -3.31
N PRO A 386 -24.38 9.86 -2.53
CA PRO A 386 -23.45 10.81 -1.92
C PRO A 386 -22.64 10.10 -0.83
N ILE A 387 -21.33 9.97 -1.07
CA ILE A 387 -20.42 9.18 -0.22
C ILE A 387 -19.99 9.98 1.01
N THR A 388 -19.93 9.29 2.12
CA THR A 388 -19.23 9.75 3.34
C THR A 388 -18.09 8.77 3.60
N VAL A 389 -16.89 9.28 3.85
CA VAL A 389 -15.73 8.45 4.19
C VAL A 389 -15.26 8.70 5.61
N ILE A 390 -14.72 7.66 6.25
CA ILE A 390 -13.92 7.83 7.46
C ILE A 390 -12.47 7.54 7.10
N ARG A 391 -11.64 8.58 7.23
CA ARG A 391 -10.22 8.53 6.92
C ARG A 391 -9.39 8.34 8.18
N PHE A 392 -8.31 7.59 8.02
CA PHE A 392 -7.34 7.29 9.07
C PHE A 392 -5.92 7.60 8.56
N PRO A 393 -5.57 8.89 8.35
CA PRO A 393 -4.28 9.24 7.75
C PRO A 393 -3.08 8.69 8.52
N ASP A 394 -3.20 8.55 9.84
CA ASP A 394 -2.16 8.04 10.74
C ASP A 394 -2.42 6.62 11.24
N GLY A 395 -3.26 5.87 10.51
CA GLY A 395 -3.70 4.52 10.87
C GLY A 395 -4.84 4.52 11.87
N VAL A 396 -5.39 3.34 12.15
CA VAL A 396 -6.59 3.18 13.01
C VAL A 396 -6.36 3.51 14.49
N GLY A 397 -5.10 3.55 14.92
CA GLY A 397 -4.72 4.02 16.26
C GLY A 397 -4.61 5.53 16.38
N GLY A 398 -4.64 6.27 15.27
CA GLY A 398 -4.56 7.72 15.21
C GLY A 398 -5.92 8.40 15.16
N GLU A 399 -5.90 9.71 14.86
CA GLU A 399 -7.12 10.50 14.69
C GLU A 399 -7.90 10.06 13.45
N GLN A 400 -9.22 9.95 13.58
CA GLN A 400 -10.12 9.63 12.48
C GLN A 400 -10.89 10.87 12.02
N PHE A 401 -11.07 10.99 10.70
CA PHE A 401 -11.77 12.11 10.08
C PHE A 401 -13.03 11.63 9.37
N PHE A 402 -14.17 12.09 9.86
CA PHE A 402 -15.47 11.85 9.24
C PHE A 402 -15.72 12.92 8.19
N GLU A 403 -15.58 12.59 6.91
CA GLU A 403 -15.64 13.56 5.82
C GLU A 403 -16.83 13.30 4.88
N LYS A 404 -17.59 14.35 4.65
CA LYS A 404 -18.67 14.42 3.69
C LYS A 404 -18.34 15.28 2.48
N ASN A 405 -17.51 16.31 2.68
CA ASN A 405 -17.01 17.18 1.62
C ASN A 405 -15.78 16.56 0.94
N VAL A 406 -15.66 16.75 -0.35
CA VAL A 406 -14.40 16.55 -1.03
C VAL A 406 -13.36 17.52 -0.43
N PRO A 407 -12.21 17.04 0.05
CA PRO A 407 -11.18 17.91 0.62
C PRO A 407 -10.66 18.89 -0.43
N ARG A 408 -10.20 20.07 0.03
CA ARG A 408 -9.57 21.06 -0.87
C ARG A 408 -8.41 20.45 -1.63
N GLY A 409 -8.39 20.63 -2.95
CA GLY A 409 -7.41 20.00 -3.84
C GLY A 409 -7.78 18.57 -4.25
N GLY A 410 -9.02 18.15 -4.06
CA GLY A 410 -9.57 16.95 -4.69
C GLY A 410 -9.49 17.04 -6.22
N PRO A 411 -9.45 15.90 -6.92
CA PRO A 411 -9.29 15.90 -8.37
C PRO A 411 -10.52 16.47 -9.06
N GLU A 412 -10.32 17.35 -10.03
CA GLU A 412 -11.41 18.00 -10.79
C GLU A 412 -12.30 17.01 -11.55
N TRP A 413 -11.75 15.84 -11.86
CA TRP A 413 -12.50 14.79 -12.56
C TRP A 413 -13.45 13.98 -11.66
N LEU A 414 -13.34 14.11 -10.32
CA LEU A 414 -14.22 13.40 -9.39
C LEU A 414 -15.60 14.07 -9.37
N PRO A 415 -16.67 13.36 -9.79
CA PRO A 415 -18.01 13.95 -9.74
C PRO A 415 -18.40 14.28 -8.30
N THR A 416 -19.02 15.43 -8.13
CA THR A 416 -19.58 15.89 -6.84
C THR A 416 -21.03 16.29 -6.98
N VAL A 417 -21.73 16.29 -5.85
CA VAL A 417 -23.11 16.78 -5.79
C VAL A 417 -23.30 17.69 -4.58
N PRO A 418 -23.68 18.97 -4.79
CA PRO A 418 -23.99 19.89 -3.69
C PRO A 418 -25.38 19.58 -3.12
N LEU A 419 -25.43 19.17 -1.86
CA LEU A 419 -26.68 18.89 -1.17
C LEU A 419 -26.80 19.71 0.11
N PRO A 420 -28.00 20.21 0.48
CA PRO A 420 -28.22 20.88 1.76
C PRO A 420 -27.80 19.99 2.93
N SER A 421 -27.18 20.58 3.96
CA SER A 421 -26.84 19.85 5.18
C SER A 421 -28.11 19.35 5.88
N THR A 422 -28.15 18.07 6.21
CA THR A 422 -29.25 17.45 6.98
C THR A 422 -29.07 17.58 8.50
N SER A 423 -27.88 18.03 8.96
CA SER A 423 -27.60 18.33 10.36
C SER A 423 -27.77 19.82 10.55
N GLY A 424 -28.82 20.28 11.24
CA GLY A 424 -29.09 21.71 11.51
C GLY A 424 -28.03 22.43 12.39
N ARG A 425 -26.73 22.09 12.25
CA ARG A 425 -25.58 22.77 12.86
C ARG A 425 -24.72 23.38 11.77
N SER A 426 -24.76 24.72 11.69
CA SER A 426 -23.74 25.47 10.96
C SER A 426 -22.41 25.36 11.68
N ARG A 427 -21.26 25.54 10.96
CA ARG A 427 -19.92 25.61 11.55
C ARG A 427 -19.76 26.69 12.64
N HIS A 428 -20.72 27.61 12.78
CA HIS A 428 -20.72 28.75 13.70
C HIS A 428 -21.80 28.70 14.77
N GLY A 429 -22.47 27.57 15.01
CA GLY A 429 -23.40 27.41 16.13
C GLY A 429 -24.78 28.08 15.97
N GLU A 430 -25.06 28.74 14.88
CA GLU A 430 -26.35 29.36 14.60
C GLU A 430 -27.30 28.35 13.92
N ARG A 431 -28.52 28.24 14.43
CA ARG A 431 -29.60 27.47 13.80
C ARG A 431 -30.14 28.28 12.61
N GLY A 432 -29.54 28.03 11.43
CA GLY A 432 -30.07 28.52 10.16
C GLY A 432 -30.86 27.41 9.47
N GLU A 433 -31.99 27.73 8.90
CA GLU A 433 -32.86 26.78 8.17
C GLU A 433 -32.18 26.23 6.90
N HIS A 434 -31.08 26.80 6.43
CA HIS A 434 -30.34 26.33 5.24
C HIS A 434 -28.83 26.48 5.54
N GLY A 435 -28.18 25.41 6.04
CA GLY A 435 -26.72 25.35 6.13
C GLY A 435 -26.08 25.37 4.74
N GLU A 436 -24.81 25.83 4.65
CA GLU A 436 -24.04 25.75 3.40
C GLU A 436 -24.11 24.35 2.77
N PRO A 437 -24.27 24.23 1.45
CA PRO A 437 -24.32 22.94 0.78
C PRO A 437 -23.02 22.17 1.01
N ILE A 438 -23.14 20.88 1.18
CA ILE A 438 -22.03 19.94 1.30
C ILE A 438 -21.76 19.36 -0.09
N GLU A 439 -20.53 19.48 -0.57
CA GLU A 439 -20.07 18.90 -1.83
C GLU A 439 -19.70 17.42 -1.62
N TYR A 440 -20.67 16.54 -1.76
CA TYR A 440 -20.46 15.10 -1.60
C TYR A 440 -19.78 14.50 -2.83
N PRO A 441 -18.74 13.66 -2.65
CA PRO A 441 -18.20 12.88 -3.76
C PRO A 441 -19.17 11.80 -4.22
N LEU A 442 -19.20 11.55 -5.53
CA LEU A 442 -19.81 10.38 -6.16
C LEU A 442 -18.70 9.47 -6.65
N ILE A 443 -18.67 8.22 -6.19
CA ILE A 443 -17.63 7.24 -6.55
C ILE A 443 -18.30 6.17 -7.42
N ASP A 444 -18.25 6.38 -8.73
CA ASP A 444 -18.91 5.51 -9.72
C ASP A 444 -17.87 4.73 -10.55
N GLU A 445 -16.57 5.03 -10.40
CA GLU A 445 -15.50 4.38 -11.13
C GLU A 445 -14.31 3.99 -10.23
N LEU A 446 -13.49 3.04 -10.69
CA LEU A 446 -12.30 2.55 -9.98
C LEU A 446 -11.36 3.69 -9.52
N ALA A 447 -11.18 4.69 -10.35
CA ALA A 447 -10.29 5.82 -10.03
C ALA A 447 -10.75 6.57 -8.77
N GLY A 448 -12.05 6.78 -8.58
CA GLY A 448 -12.61 7.40 -7.39
C GLY A 448 -12.35 6.56 -6.14
N LEU A 449 -12.45 5.24 -6.24
CA LEU A 449 -12.21 4.32 -5.16
C LEU A 449 -10.72 4.29 -4.76
N VAL A 450 -9.83 4.21 -5.75
CA VAL A 450 -8.37 4.26 -5.54
C VAL A 450 -7.94 5.61 -4.97
N TRP A 451 -8.54 6.72 -5.42
CA TRP A 451 -8.31 8.03 -4.84
C TRP A 451 -8.69 8.09 -3.36
N ALA A 452 -9.89 7.61 -3.01
CA ALA A 452 -10.34 7.57 -1.61
C ALA A 452 -9.40 6.72 -0.74
N ALA A 453 -9.02 5.52 -1.21
CA ALA A 453 -8.07 4.66 -0.52
C ALA A 453 -6.69 5.32 -0.35
N ASN A 454 -6.20 6.06 -1.36
CA ASN A 454 -4.95 6.81 -1.27
C ASN A 454 -5.01 7.94 -0.23
N MET A 455 -6.21 8.46 0.06
CA MET A 455 -6.46 9.41 1.15
C MET A 455 -6.62 8.71 2.52
N ALA A 456 -6.33 7.42 2.61
CA ALA A 456 -6.54 6.55 3.78
C ALA A 456 -8.02 6.51 4.23
N ALA A 457 -8.97 6.60 3.30
CA ALA A 457 -10.37 6.33 3.56
C ALA A 457 -10.56 4.82 3.71
N LEU A 458 -10.61 4.34 4.94
CA LEU A 458 -10.82 2.92 5.24
C LEU A 458 -12.30 2.56 5.21
N GLU A 459 -13.16 3.43 5.73
CA GLU A 459 -14.59 3.18 5.75
C GLU A 459 -15.32 4.04 4.72
N ILE A 460 -16.15 3.39 3.91
CA ILE A 460 -17.03 4.02 2.93
C ILE A 460 -18.45 3.83 3.38
N HIS A 461 -19.17 4.92 3.57
CA HIS A 461 -20.53 4.95 4.07
C HIS A 461 -21.48 5.55 3.03
N VAL A 462 -22.65 4.96 2.88
CA VAL A 462 -23.67 5.35 1.92
C VAL A 462 -25.01 5.59 2.58
N PRO A 463 -25.81 6.57 2.11
CA PRO A 463 -27.22 6.69 2.48
C PRO A 463 -28.08 5.64 1.75
N GLN A 464 -29.33 5.50 2.17
CA GLN A 464 -30.25 4.55 1.57
C GLN A 464 -30.97 5.10 0.32
N TYR A 465 -30.59 6.29 -0.15
CA TYR A 465 -31.12 6.96 -1.34
C TYR A 465 -30.03 7.24 -2.36
N THR A 466 -30.41 7.42 -3.59
CA THR A 466 -29.57 7.94 -4.67
C THR A 466 -29.86 9.41 -4.94
N VAL A 467 -28.98 10.07 -5.71
CA VAL A 467 -29.16 11.45 -6.12
C VAL A 467 -29.24 11.58 -7.62
N ASP A 468 -29.96 12.60 -8.07
CA ASP A 468 -29.91 13.12 -9.43
C ASP A 468 -28.96 14.34 -9.39
N PRO A 469 -27.79 14.31 -10.05
CA PRO A 469 -26.85 15.41 -10.01
C PRO A 469 -27.25 16.60 -10.91
N GLY A 470 -28.36 16.49 -11.61
CA GLY A 470 -28.87 17.57 -12.50
C GLY A 470 -29.11 18.90 -11.78
N PRO A 471 -29.17 20.05 -12.55
CA PRO A 471 -29.49 21.34 -11.97
C PRO A 471 -30.98 21.56 -11.80
N PRO A 472 -31.56 21.73 -10.57
CA PRO A 472 -30.89 21.57 -9.27
C PRO A 472 -30.68 20.10 -8.88
N PRO A 473 -29.65 19.78 -8.09
CA PRO A 473 -29.45 18.40 -7.62
C PRO A 473 -30.58 17.98 -6.68
N LEU A 474 -31.07 16.73 -6.88
CA LEU A 474 -32.23 16.20 -6.17
C LEU A 474 -31.91 14.88 -5.47
N ARG A 475 -32.30 14.76 -4.19
CA ARG A 475 -32.34 13.46 -3.49
C ARG A 475 -33.56 12.68 -4.01
N ARG A 476 -33.31 11.44 -4.47
CA ARG A 476 -34.41 10.51 -4.79
C ARG A 476 -34.94 9.86 -3.52
N ALA A 477 -36.12 9.29 -3.59
CA ALA A 477 -36.63 8.47 -2.50
C ALA A 477 -35.71 7.28 -2.23
N PRO A 478 -35.66 6.75 -0.99
CA PRO A 478 -34.84 5.58 -0.66
C PRO A 478 -35.27 4.36 -1.51
N ASP A 479 -34.24 3.66 -2.01
CA ASP A 479 -34.40 2.41 -2.76
C ASP A 479 -33.93 1.19 -1.96
N ARG A 480 -33.48 1.42 -0.71
CA ARG A 480 -33.06 0.40 0.24
C ARG A 480 -33.68 0.62 1.61
N LEU A 481 -34.03 -0.50 2.25
CA LEU A 481 -34.42 -0.58 3.64
C LEU A 481 -33.29 -1.32 4.38
N VAL A 482 -32.92 -0.83 5.55
CA VAL A 482 -31.82 -1.41 6.36
C VAL A 482 -32.28 -1.67 7.79
N PHE A 483 -32.00 -2.85 8.31
CA PHE A 483 -32.03 -3.15 9.72
C PHE A 483 -30.60 -3.34 10.22
N ASP A 484 -30.13 -2.46 11.08
CA ASP A 484 -28.81 -2.53 11.69
C ASP A 484 -28.92 -3.18 13.08
N LEU A 485 -28.32 -4.36 13.22
CA LEU A 485 -28.42 -5.19 14.41
C LEU A 485 -27.13 -5.05 15.23
N ASP A 486 -27.20 -4.27 16.30
CA ASP A 486 -26.08 -4.00 17.20
C ASP A 486 -26.21 -4.84 18.48
N PRO A 487 -25.24 -5.74 18.79
CA PRO A 487 -25.25 -6.45 20.04
C PRO A 487 -24.90 -5.50 21.20
N GLY A 488 -25.68 -5.56 22.26
CA GLY A 488 -25.39 -4.87 23.52
C GLY A 488 -24.30 -5.59 24.32
N PRO A 489 -23.90 -5.05 25.47
CA PRO A 489 -23.06 -5.81 26.41
C PRO A 489 -23.68 -7.17 26.73
N GLU A 490 -22.85 -8.21 26.86
CA GLU A 490 -23.22 -9.60 27.10
C GLU A 490 -23.92 -10.32 25.93
N THR A 491 -24.04 -9.69 24.78
CA THR A 491 -24.51 -10.29 23.52
C THR A 491 -23.44 -10.21 22.44
N SER A 492 -23.63 -10.98 21.38
CA SER A 492 -22.67 -11.09 20.27
C SER A 492 -23.40 -11.09 18.92
N ILE A 493 -22.63 -11.22 17.82
CA ILE A 493 -23.21 -11.41 16.49
C ILE A 493 -24.06 -12.69 16.39
N VAL A 494 -23.83 -13.69 17.25
CA VAL A 494 -24.65 -14.90 17.29
C VAL A 494 -26.08 -14.57 17.69
N ASP A 495 -26.26 -13.67 18.66
CA ASP A 495 -27.58 -13.17 19.08
C ASP A 495 -28.20 -12.32 17.96
N CYS A 496 -27.39 -11.51 17.25
CA CYS A 496 -27.84 -10.79 16.07
C CYS A 496 -28.37 -11.74 14.98
N CYS A 497 -27.73 -12.90 14.77
CA CYS A 497 -28.20 -13.92 13.84
C CYS A 497 -29.59 -14.43 14.20
N ARG A 498 -29.85 -14.69 15.48
CA ARG A 498 -31.19 -15.15 15.93
C ARG A 498 -32.27 -14.08 15.72
N VAL A 499 -31.92 -12.81 15.90
CA VAL A 499 -32.83 -11.69 15.58
C VAL A 499 -33.02 -11.52 14.05
N ALA A 500 -31.94 -11.72 13.29
CA ALA A 500 -31.97 -11.64 11.82
C ALA A 500 -32.89 -12.72 11.21
N GLU A 501 -32.84 -13.97 11.73
CA GLU A 501 -33.74 -15.06 11.32
C GLU A 501 -35.20 -14.66 11.53
N ARG A 502 -35.52 -14.11 12.70
CA ARG A 502 -36.89 -13.65 12.99
C ARG A 502 -37.32 -12.49 12.07
N LEU A 503 -36.40 -11.56 11.79
CA LEU A 503 -36.66 -10.49 10.83
C LEU A 503 -36.87 -11.03 9.40
N GLN A 504 -36.10 -12.04 8.99
CA GLN A 504 -36.26 -12.68 7.68
C GLN A 504 -37.68 -13.20 7.47
N ASP A 505 -38.23 -13.94 8.47
CA ASP A 505 -39.57 -14.50 8.42
C ASP A 505 -40.64 -13.41 8.26
N VAL A 506 -40.50 -12.32 9.03
CA VAL A 506 -41.47 -11.21 8.97
C VAL A 506 -41.39 -10.45 7.66
N LEU A 507 -40.13 -10.14 7.21
CA LEU A 507 -39.95 -9.43 5.94
C LEU A 507 -40.43 -10.27 4.76
N ALA A 508 -40.21 -11.59 4.77
CA ALA A 508 -40.74 -12.48 3.75
C ALA A 508 -42.26 -12.51 3.71
N ALA A 509 -42.90 -12.51 4.89
CA ALA A 509 -44.37 -12.42 4.98
C ALA A 509 -44.89 -11.08 4.45
N ASP A 510 -44.12 -10.01 4.58
CA ASP A 510 -44.41 -8.69 4.03
C ASP A 510 -43.99 -8.53 2.54
N GLY A 511 -43.53 -9.61 1.88
CA GLY A 511 -43.13 -9.61 0.47
C GLY A 511 -41.74 -9.02 0.22
N LEU A 512 -40.92 -8.82 1.26
CA LEU A 512 -39.58 -8.23 1.17
C LEU A 512 -38.50 -9.33 1.24
N THR A 513 -37.59 -9.33 0.31
CA THR A 513 -36.42 -10.22 0.33
C THR A 513 -35.28 -9.56 1.12
N ALA A 514 -34.82 -10.20 2.18
CA ALA A 514 -33.74 -9.72 3.03
C ALA A 514 -32.39 -10.36 2.66
N PHE A 515 -31.36 -9.52 2.57
CA PHE A 515 -29.97 -9.88 2.26
C PHE A 515 -29.09 -9.59 3.48
N PRO A 516 -28.50 -10.61 4.12
CA PRO A 516 -27.67 -10.41 5.29
C PRO A 516 -26.23 -10.05 4.93
N LYS A 517 -25.63 -9.18 5.73
CA LYS A 517 -24.21 -8.92 5.73
C LYS A 517 -23.68 -8.61 7.13
N THR A 518 -22.41 -8.90 7.39
CA THR A 518 -21.76 -8.45 8.64
C THR A 518 -21.53 -6.94 8.60
N SER A 519 -21.48 -6.29 9.74
CA SER A 519 -21.05 -4.89 9.81
C SER A 519 -19.53 -4.72 9.67
N GLY A 520 -18.78 -5.83 9.64
CA GLY A 520 -17.32 -5.84 9.75
C GLY A 520 -16.82 -5.39 11.12
N SER A 521 -17.72 -5.31 12.12
CA SER A 521 -17.40 -4.98 13.51
C SER A 521 -18.09 -6.00 14.43
N LYS A 522 -19.05 -5.58 15.26
CA LYS A 522 -19.68 -6.45 16.26
C LYS A 522 -21.03 -7.01 15.84
N GLY A 523 -21.70 -6.36 14.92
CA GLY A 523 -23.07 -6.67 14.53
C GLY A 523 -23.23 -7.06 13.07
N MET A 524 -24.45 -7.07 12.58
CA MET A 524 -24.81 -7.38 11.21
C MET A 524 -25.94 -6.48 10.71
N GLN A 525 -26.14 -6.46 9.39
CA GLN A 525 -27.20 -5.67 8.76
C GLN A 525 -27.99 -6.55 7.80
N LEU A 526 -29.30 -6.27 7.70
CA LEU A 526 -30.17 -6.81 6.67
C LEU A 526 -30.55 -5.71 5.69
N TYR A 527 -30.38 -5.95 4.41
CA TYR A 527 -30.77 -5.06 3.33
C TYR A 527 -31.97 -5.63 2.60
N CYS A 528 -32.94 -4.75 2.25
CA CYS A 528 -34.03 -5.08 1.32
C CYS A 528 -34.10 -4.01 0.24
N SER A 529 -34.37 -4.40 -1.00
CA SER A 529 -34.68 -3.47 -2.08
C SER A 529 -36.17 -3.08 -2.01
N ILE A 530 -36.41 -1.79 -2.01
CA ILE A 530 -37.75 -1.23 -1.86
C ILE A 530 -38.09 -0.25 -2.97
N ASP A 531 -39.40 -0.10 -3.23
CA ASP A 531 -39.95 0.95 -4.06
C ASP A 531 -40.87 1.82 -3.21
N THR A 532 -40.59 3.11 -3.11
CA THR A 532 -41.37 4.08 -2.36
C THR A 532 -41.19 5.49 -2.92
N ALA A 533 -42.24 6.28 -2.92
CA ALA A 533 -42.19 7.70 -3.23
C ALA A 533 -42.00 8.57 -1.97
N ASP A 534 -42.28 8.01 -0.78
CA ASP A 534 -42.20 8.74 0.50
C ASP A 534 -40.83 8.50 1.16
N PRO A 535 -39.99 9.55 1.30
CA PRO A 535 -38.67 9.42 1.95
C PRO A 535 -38.74 9.01 3.43
N ALA A 536 -39.86 9.18 4.11
CA ALA A 536 -40.05 8.83 5.52
C ALA A 536 -40.55 7.40 5.74
N ALA A 537 -41.17 6.79 4.73
CA ALA A 537 -41.80 5.47 4.83
C ALA A 537 -40.82 4.35 5.31
N PRO A 538 -39.58 4.24 4.80
CA PRO A 538 -38.65 3.19 5.28
C PRO A 538 -38.34 3.30 6.76
N SER A 539 -38.12 4.51 7.26
CA SER A 539 -37.85 4.74 8.68
C SER A 539 -39.05 4.43 9.55
N ALA A 540 -40.28 4.78 9.09
CA ALA A 540 -41.53 4.50 9.78
C ALA A 540 -41.77 2.99 9.87
N TYR A 541 -41.66 2.27 8.74
CA TYR A 541 -41.80 0.81 8.68
C TYR A 541 -40.79 0.10 9.58
N ALA A 542 -39.48 0.43 9.44
CA ALA A 542 -38.43 -0.19 10.25
C ALA A 542 -38.64 0.04 11.75
N LYS A 543 -39.11 1.24 12.14
CA LYS A 543 -39.43 1.57 13.53
C LYS A 543 -40.59 0.74 14.07
N ARG A 544 -41.69 0.62 13.32
CA ARG A 544 -42.85 -0.21 13.71
C ARG A 544 -42.41 -1.67 13.94
N LEU A 545 -41.67 -2.22 12.99
CA LEU A 545 -41.17 -3.59 13.05
C LEU A 545 -40.22 -3.82 14.22
N ALA A 546 -39.24 -2.94 14.44
CA ALA A 546 -38.32 -3.01 15.56
C ALA A 546 -39.09 -2.94 16.91
N GLN A 547 -40.06 -2.04 17.03
CA GLN A 547 -40.89 -1.94 18.25
C GLN A 547 -41.81 -3.15 18.46
N ARG A 548 -42.32 -3.76 17.40
CA ARG A 548 -43.11 -5.00 17.47
C ARG A 548 -42.23 -6.14 18.00
N LEU A 549 -41.05 -6.38 17.42
CA LEU A 549 -40.15 -7.44 17.86
C LEU A 549 -39.61 -7.21 19.28
N ALA A 550 -39.40 -5.97 19.68
CA ALA A 550 -39.00 -5.65 21.07
C ALA A 550 -40.13 -5.94 22.08
N ARG A 551 -41.43 -5.82 21.69
CA ARG A 551 -42.54 -6.23 22.54
C ARG A 551 -42.74 -7.75 22.59
N GLU A 552 -42.51 -8.44 21.48
CA GLU A 552 -42.62 -9.88 21.35
C GLU A 552 -41.48 -10.62 22.10
N THR A 553 -40.30 -10.05 22.13
CA THR A 553 -39.09 -10.63 22.72
C THR A 553 -38.29 -9.62 23.55
N PRO A 554 -38.87 -9.07 24.63
CA PRO A 554 -38.29 -7.97 25.41
C PRO A 554 -36.95 -8.32 26.09
N ASP A 555 -36.69 -9.60 26.30
CA ASP A 555 -35.43 -10.08 26.89
C ASP A 555 -34.28 -10.16 25.89
N ARG A 556 -34.56 -10.14 24.59
CA ARG A 556 -33.56 -10.31 23.52
C ARG A 556 -33.39 -9.10 22.63
N VAL A 557 -34.48 -8.33 22.42
CA VAL A 557 -34.53 -7.24 21.45
C VAL A 557 -34.88 -5.93 22.11
N ILE A 558 -34.24 -4.86 21.65
CA ILE A 558 -34.56 -3.49 22.02
C ILE A 558 -34.59 -2.60 20.78
N ALA A 559 -35.51 -1.62 20.76
CA ALA A 559 -35.68 -0.63 19.70
C ALA A 559 -35.37 0.81 20.14
N VAL A 560 -34.72 0.94 21.33
CA VAL A 560 -34.41 2.24 21.95
C VAL A 560 -32.89 2.43 22.06
N MET A 561 -32.41 3.61 21.73
CA MET A 561 -30.98 3.94 21.64
C MET A 561 -30.22 4.00 22.97
N SER A 562 -30.92 3.92 24.12
CA SER A 562 -30.33 4.00 25.46
C SER A 562 -29.31 2.88 25.69
N LYS A 563 -28.04 3.23 25.91
CA LYS A 563 -26.94 2.26 26.14
C LYS A 563 -27.17 1.39 27.40
N THR A 564 -27.74 1.96 28.44
CA THR A 564 -28.01 1.25 29.71
C THR A 564 -29.07 0.16 29.58
N GLN A 565 -29.94 0.28 28.61
CA GLN A 565 -31.02 -0.68 28.39
C GLN A 565 -30.65 -1.82 27.40
N ARG A 566 -29.41 -1.81 26.88
CA ARG A 566 -28.94 -2.79 25.86
C ARG A 566 -28.27 -4.03 26.47
N ILE A 567 -28.06 -4.07 27.78
CA ILE A 567 -27.42 -5.24 28.43
C ILE A 567 -28.23 -6.49 28.16
N GLY A 568 -27.59 -7.52 27.63
CA GLY A 568 -28.21 -8.81 27.29
C GLY A 568 -29.14 -8.75 26.05
N ARG A 569 -29.16 -7.65 25.26
CA ARG A 569 -30.14 -7.45 24.17
C ARG A 569 -29.45 -6.98 22.89
N VAL A 570 -30.08 -7.30 21.76
CA VAL A 570 -29.69 -6.78 20.44
C VAL A 570 -30.55 -5.54 20.13
N LEU A 571 -29.89 -4.44 19.80
CA LEU A 571 -30.59 -3.25 19.27
C LEU A 571 -30.90 -3.45 17.81
N ILE A 572 -32.17 -3.25 17.44
CA ILE A 572 -32.55 -3.02 16.03
C ILE A 572 -32.52 -1.51 15.81
N ASP A 573 -31.43 -1.01 15.21
CA ASP A 573 -31.30 0.42 14.90
C ASP A 573 -32.04 0.75 13.58
N TRP A 574 -33.32 1.02 13.73
CA TRP A 574 -34.21 1.44 12.63
C TRP A 574 -33.90 2.83 12.10
N SER A 575 -33.16 3.65 12.87
CA SER A 575 -32.87 5.06 12.52
C SER A 575 -31.90 5.19 11.34
N GLN A 576 -31.23 4.13 10.95
CA GLN A 576 -30.33 4.09 9.78
C GLN A 576 -31.08 4.32 8.44
N ASN A 577 -32.40 4.22 8.45
CA ASN A 577 -33.26 4.56 7.31
C ASN A 577 -33.59 6.06 7.20
N ASN A 578 -33.12 6.89 8.14
CA ASN A 578 -33.30 8.33 8.06
C ASN A 578 -32.35 8.93 7.00
N ILE A 579 -32.86 9.88 6.22
CA ILE A 579 -32.11 10.57 5.15
C ILE A 579 -30.82 11.29 5.64
N ALA A 580 -30.72 11.57 6.94
CA ALA A 580 -29.52 12.17 7.54
C ALA A 580 -28.44 11.14 7.94
N LYS A 581 -28.75 9.85 7.83
CA LYS A 581 -27.89 8.75 8.24
C LYS A 581 -27.23 8.05 7.05
N THR A 582 -26.12 7.42 7.34
CA THR A 582 -25.39 6.56 6.39
C THR A 582 -25.00 5.27 7.08
N THR A 583 -24.95 4.18 6.33
CA THR A 583 -24.46 2.88 6.79
C THR A 583 -23.19 2.51 6.06
N ILE A 584 -22.40 1.65 6.67
CA ILE A 584 -21.20 1.09 6.04
C ILE A 584 -21.60 0.35 4.75
N ALA A 585 -20.98 0.68 3.64
CA ALA A 585 -21.23 0.01 2.36
C ALA A 585 -20.86 -1.48 2.43
N PRO A 586 -21.57 -2.36 1.69
CA PRO A 586 -21.08 -3.72 1.47
C PRO A 586 -19.66 -3.69 0.92
N TYR A 587 -18.85 -4.64 1.35
CA TYR A 587 -17.43 -4.75 0.95
C TYR A 587 -16.51 -3.62 1.41
N SER A 588 -16.97 -2.68 2.22
CA SER A 588 -16.10 -1.65 2.80
C SER A 588 -15.27 -2.20 3.94
N LEU A 589 -13.99 -1.82 3.98
CA LEU A 589 -13.12 -2.04 5.15
C LEU A 589 -13.65 -1.31 6.39
N ARG A 590 -13.15 -1.74 7.56
CA ARG A 590 -13.42 -1.11 8.86
C ARG A 590 -12.11 -0.60 9.48
N GLY A 591 -12.17 0.57 10.10
CA GLY A 591 -11.07 1.10 10.93
C GLY A 591 -11.07 0.43 12.31
N ARG A 592 -10.63 -0.82 12.38
CA ARG A 592 -10.49 -1.64 13.59
C ARG A 592 -9.06 -2.16 13.69
N ASP A 593 -8.72 -2.92 14.72
CA ASP A 593 -7.36 -3.47 14.91
C ASP A 593 -6.93 -4.40 13.77
N GLN A 594 -7.90 -5.04 13.12
CA GLN A 594 -7.70 -5.88 11.94
C GLN A 594 -8.44 -5.28 10.74
N PRO A 595 -8.00 -5.50 9.49
CA PRO A 595 -8.64 -5.03 8.28
C PRO A 595 -9.91 -5.82 7.96
N THR A 596 -10.86 -5.80 8.92
CA THR A 596 -12.14 -6.47 8.75
C THR A 596 -13.01 -5.76 7.73
N VAL A 597 -13.94 -6.50 7.15
CA VAL A 597 -14.80 -6.05 6.05
C VAL A 597 -16.26 -6.20 6.38
N SER A 598 -17.07 -5.27 5.95
CA SER A 598 -18.53 -5.36 5.94
C SER A 598 -18.97 -6.33 4.85
N THR A 599 -19.12 -7.62 5.20
CA THR A 599 -19.14 -8.75 4.27
C THR A 599 -20.54 -9.29 4.05
N PRO A 600 -21.03 -9.36 2.82
CA PRO A 600 -22.23 -10.12 2.47
C PRO A 600 -22.07 -11.61 2.82
N ILE A 601 -23.11 -12.20 3.39
CA ILE A 601 -23.12 -13.60 3.81
C ILE A 601 -24.39 -14.30 3.35
N ALA A 602 -24.32 -15.61 3.14
CA ALA A 602 -25.47 -16.43 2.85
C ALA A 602 -26.31 -16.66 4.12
N TRP A 603 -27.61 -16.92 3.97
CA TRP A 603 -28.48 -17.26 5.09
C TRP A 603 -28.04 -18.53 5.82
N ASP A 604 -27.48 -19.52 5.10
CA ASP A 604 -26.93 -20.72 5.72
C ASP A 604 -25.81 -20.41 6.72
N ALA A 605 -24.97 -19.41 6.45
CA ALA A 605 -23.95 -18.96 7.40
C ALA A 605 -24.57 -18.28 8.63
N VAL A 606 -25.68 -17.55 8.46
CA VAL A 606 -26.44 -16.96 9.58
C VAL A 606 -27.04 -18.06 10.46
N HIS A 607 -27.71 -19.04 9.86
CA HIS A 607 -28.33 -20.17 10.56
C HIS A 607 -27.29 -21.05 11.27
N ALA A 608 -26.14 -21.27 10.64
CA ALA A 608 -25.07 -22.09 11.19
C ALA A 608 -24.20 -21.39 12.24
N CYS A 609 -24.34 -20.06 12.42
CA CYS A 609 -23.48 -19.30 13.32
C CYS A 609 -23.71 -19.70 14.79
N ARG A 610 -22.62 -20.13 15.46
CA ARG A 610 -22.57 -20.51 16.89
C ARG A 610 -21.47 -19.76 17.65
N HIS A 611 -20.51 -19.21 16.91
CA HIS A 611 -19.36 -18.50 17.46
C HIS A 611 -19.12 -17.19 16.71
N PRO A 612 -18.81 -16.07 17.38
CA PRO A 612 -18.58 -14.79 16.73
C PRO A 612 -17.48 -14.81 15.64
N ALA A 613 -16.43 -15.58 15.86
CA ALA A 613 -15.32 -15.69 14.91
C ALA A 613 -15.72 -16.26 13.53
N GLN A 614 -16.84 -16.99 13.44
CA GLN A 614 -17.34 -17.54 12.17
C GLN A 614 -17.83 -16.48 11.18
N LEU A 615 -18.14 -15.26 11.66
CA LEU A 615 -18.65 -14.15 10.86
C LEU A 615 -17.72 -12.91 10.93
N VAL A 616 -16.44 -13.12 11.20
CA VAL A 616 -15.39 -12.12 11.10
C VAL A 616 -14.57 -12.42 9.85
N PHE A 617 -14.49 -11.48 8.92
CA PHE A 617 -13.79 -11.63 7.66
C PHE A 617 -12.84 -10.47 7.46
N THR A 618 -11.59 -10.77 7.17
CA THR A 618 -10.56 -9.82 6.77
C THR A 618 -10.64 -9.52 5.27
N ALA A 619 -9.83 -8.57 4.80
CA ALA A 619 -9.73 -8.24 3.38
C ALA A 619 -9.42 -9.47 2.52
N ASP A 620 -8.46 -10.29 2.93
CA ASP A 620 -8.04 -11.50 2.19
C ASP A 620 -9.12 -12.57 2.20
N ASP A 621 -9.78 -12.79 3.36
CA ASP A 621 -10.91 -13.71 3.46
C ASP A 621 -12.03 -13.35 2.47
N VAL A 622 -12.31 -12.05 2.33
CA VAL A 622 -13.38 -11.57 1.43
C VAL A 622 -13.01 -11.77 -0.03
N LEU A 623 -11.77 -11.49 -0.43
CA LEU A 623 -11.32 -11.74 -1.79
C LEU A 623 -11.40 -13.25 -2.14
N GLY A 624 -10.99 -14.13 -1.21
CA GLY A 624 -11.14 -15.58 -1.38
C GLY A 624 -12.61 -16.02 -1.50
N ARG A 625 -13.49 -15.51 -0.63
CA ARG A 625 -14.93 -15.82 -0.65
C ARG A 625 -15.62 -15.36 -1.93
N VAL A 626 -15.26 -14.18 -2.43
CA VAL A 626 -15.81 -13.67 -3.68
C VAL A 626 -15.36 -14.51 -4.87
N ALA A 627 -14.12 -14.99 -4.89
CA ALA A 627 -13.64 -15.90 -5.92
C ALA A 627 -14.39 -17.25 -5.91
N GLU A 628 -14.80 -17.72 -4.73
CA GLU A 628 -15.52 -19.01 -4.56
C GLU A 628 -17.02 -18.87 -4.80
N HIS A 629 -17.65 -17.83 -4.25
CA HIS A 629 -19.11 -17.72 -4.18
C HIS A 629 -19.71 -16.62 -5.05
N GLY A 630 -18.89 -15.75 -5.65
CA GLY A 630 -19.35 -14.56 -6.38
C GLY A 630 -19.96 -13.50 -5.47
N ASP A 631 -20.77 -12.62 -6.03
CA ASP A 631 -21.46 -11.57 -5.29
C ASP A 631 -22.79 -12.06 -4.69
N LEU A 632 -22.83 -12.25 -3.38
CA LEU A 632 -24.04 -12.64 -2.64
C LEU A 632 -25.12 -11.55 -2.60
N LEU A 633 -24.82 -10.33 -3.04
CA LEU A 633 -25.78 -9.24 -3.20
C LEU A 633 -26.14 -8.96 -4.66
N ALA A 634 -25.72 -9.79 -5.63
CA ALA A 634 -25.98 -9.57 -7.06
C ALA A 634 -27.46 -9.35 -7.39
N SER A 635 -28.36 -9.98 -6.64
CA SER A 635 -29.81 -9.82 -6.81
C SER A 635 -30.40 -8.65 -6.01
N LEU A 636 -29.63 -7.98 -5.15
CA LEU A 636 -30.09 -6.78 -4.47
C LEU A 636 -30.29 -5.66 -5.51
N GLY A 637 -31.52 -5.18 -5.64
CA GLY A 637 -31.89 -4.17 -6.62
C GLY A 637 -32.48 -4.72 -7.93
N SER A 638 -32.38 -6.04 -8.17
CA SER A 638 -33.03 -6.67 -9.34
C SER A 638 -34.57 -6.62 -9.28
N THR A 639 -35.13 -6.72 -8.09
CA THR A 639 -36.57 -6.61 -7.84
C THR A 639 -36.79 -5.72 -6.64
N ARG A 640 -37.53 -4.62 -6.84
CA ARG A 640 -37.95 -3.72 -5.77
C ARG A 640 -39.37 -4.06 -5.35
N ALA A 641 -39.63 -4.16 -4.07
CA ALA A 641 -40.96 -4.41 -3.53
C ALA A 641 -41.53 -3.15 -2.86
N PRO A 642 -42.83 -2.88 -2.97
CA PRO A 642 -43.46 -1.79 -2.24
C PRO A 642 -43.41 -2.09 -0.73
N LEU A 643 -43.27 -1.04 0.08
CA LEU A 643 -43.41 -1.19 1.53
C LEU A 643 -44.90 -1.43 1.88
N PRO A 644 -45.23 -2.35 2.81
CA PRO A 644 -46.57 -2.54 3.28
C PRO A 644 -47.16 -1.24 3.83
N THR A 645 -48.31 -0.86 3.32
CA THR A 645 -49.19 0.17 3.92
C THR A 645 -50.00 -0.52 4.99
N ASP A 646 -50.08 0.06 6.20
CA ASP A 646 -50.83 -0.46 7.35
C ASP A 646 -52.24 -0.90 6.99
#